data_58b0012c4c8f18f458c6077e20eb5ca7
#
_entry.id   58b0012c4c8f18f458c6077e20eb5ca7
#
_cell.length_a   1.000
_cell.length_b   1.000
_cell.length_c   1.000
_cell.angle_alpha   90.00
_cell.angle_beta   90.00
_cell.angle_gamma   90.00
#
_symmetry.space_group_name_H-M   'P 1'
#
loop_
_entity.id
_entity.type
_entity.pdbx_description
1 polymer ?
#
loop_
_entity_poly.entity_id
_entity_poly.type
_entity_poly.pdbx_seq_one_letter_code
_entity_poly.pdbx_strand_id
1 'polypeptide(L)'
;MIVITLNKYTVKVKVIFLFCLLGISCMLKAADKPIIKIETDCTSLIFQVGDNGRLYQRYLGKKLNHESDFVYLPQGTEVYITHGAEDYFEPAIQVLHNDGNPSLLLKYVEHSSSRQNDGSVETVITLKDDKYPVTVKLHYITYAAENIIKTFTEINHQEKKPIVLSKYASSMLHFNRDKYFLTEFSGDWAHEVNIAERELAFGKKTIDTKLGARANMFVSPFFQLSLGAPSEENSGEVLVGTLGWTGNFRFTFEVDNKNELRVISGINPYASEYSLPAKETFRTPDFYFTYSLNGKGEASRNFHDWARKYQIKKGDQTRMTLLNNWEATYFDFDENKLVGLMDEAVKLGVDMFLLDDGWFGNKYPRSGDHQGLGDWKETADKLPNGVGRLVEEAQKKGIKFGIWIEPEMVNPKSELYEKHKDWVIHLPNRDEYYFRNQLVLDLSNPAVQDHVFGVVDKLMTNYPGIAFFKWDCNSPITNIYSSYLKDKQSHLYIEYVRGLYKVLERVKNKYPDLPMMLCAGGGGRSDFEALKYFTEFWPSDNTDPIERLFIQWGFSQIFPSKTMCAHVTTWNRGTSIKFRTDVAMMCKLGFDIKLDDMNENDHIYCNQAVENYNRLKPVILDGDLYRLVSPYGSNHTSSMYANKDKSKAVLYAFDIHPRYAEKLLPVRLQGLDADRMYRVKEINLMPGSNSSLQGNNQLYSGEYLMNVGLEVFTTQQLNSRIVEITAE
;
A
#
# COMPACT_ATOMS: atom_id res chain seq x y z
N MET A 1 26.83 -91.09 -15.67
CA MET A 1 25.69 -90.57 -14.89
C MET A 1 26.07 -89.46 -13.84
N ILE A 2 27.30 -89.06 -13.82
CA ILE A 2 27.80 -88.01 -12.90
C ILE A 2 27.96 -86.64 -13.60
N VAL A 3 28.07 -86.64 -14.98
CA VAL A 3 28.26 -85.38 -15.74
C VAL A 3 26.98 -84.55 -15.93
N ILE A 4 25.76 -85.17 -15.86
CA ILE A 4 24.49 -84.44 -16.05
C ILE A 4 24.07 -83.68 -14.77
N THR A 5 24.53 -84.08 -13.61
CA THR A 5 24.18 -83.45 -12.36
C THR A 5 24.96 -82.12 -12.14
N LEU A 6 26.19 -81.99 -12.68
CA LEU A 6 26.93 -80.73 -12.52
C LEU A 6 26.44 -79.61 -13.41
N ASN A 7 25.81 -79.90 -14.55
CA ASN A 7 25.26 -78.88 -15.42
C ASN A 7 23.96 -78.26 -14.88
N LYS A 8 23.18 -79.01 -14.10
CA LYS A 8 21.93 -78.49 -13.45
C LYS A 8 22.25 -77.50 -12.32
N TYR A 9 23.31 -77.74 -11.58
CA TYR A 9 23.70 -76.86 -10.50
C TYR A 9 24.32 -75.56 -11.03
N THR A 10 25.08 -75.60 -12.12
CA THR A 10 25.69 -74.42 -12.73
C THR A 10 24.65 -73.48 -13.37
N VAL A 11 23.59 -74.04 -13.95
CA VAL A 11 22.48 -73.24 -14.50
C VAL A 11 21.65 -72.60 -13.41
N LYS A 12 21.39 -73.30 -12.28
CA LYS A 12 20.66 -72.72 -11.16
C LYS A 12 21.43 -71.59 -10.45
N VAL A 13 22.77 -71.68 -10.33
CA VAL A 13 23.59 -70.64 -9.77
C VAL A 13 23.65 -69.42 -10.67
N LYS A 14 23.71 -69.59 -12.00
CA LYS A 14 23.67 -68.44 -12.94
C LYS A 14 22.31 -67.74 -12.96
N VAL A 15 21.19 -68.49 -12.77
CA VAL A 15 19.85 -67.90 -12.72
C VAL A 15 19.66 -67.14 -11.42
N ILE A 16 20.16 -67.66 -10.29
CA ILE A 16 20.07 -66.97 -8.99
C ILE A 16 20.94 -65.70 -8.96
N PHE A 17 22.14 -65.72 -9.58
CA PHE A 17 22.95 -64.50 -9.71
C PHE A 17 22.34 -63.46 -10.64
N LEU A 18 21.66 -63.90 -11.72
CA LEU A 18 20.96 -62.98 -12.64
C LEU A 18 19.71 -62.37 -11.97
N PHE A 19 18.98 -63.11 -11.14
CA PHE A 19 17.85 -62.56 -10.35
C PHE A 19 18.30 -61.65 -9.22
N CYS A 20 19.47 -61.89 -8.59
CA CYS A 20 20.01 -60.95 -7.60
C CYS A 20 20.55 -59.68 -8.23
N LEU A 21 21.13 -59.73 -9.46
CA LEU A 21 21.55 -58.55 -10.18
C LEU A 21 20.39 -57.75 -10.77
N LEU A 22 19.29 -58.41 -11.17
CA LEU A 22 18.03 -57.76 -11.59
C LEU A 22 17.24 -57.21 -10.38
N GLY A 23 17.31 -57.82 -9.20
CA GLY A 23 16.72 -57.33 -7.98
C GLY A 23 17.43 -56.09 -7.37
N ILE A 24 18.73 -55.97 -7.60
CA ILE A 24 19.54 -54.79 -7.17
C ILE A 24 19.37 -53.64 -8.17
N SER A 25 19.04 -53.89 -9.44
CA SER A 25 18.76 -52.81 -10.42
C SER A 25 17.36 -52.15 -10.28
N CYS A 26 16.46 -52.70 -9.47
CA CYS A 26 15.13 -52.13 -9.25
C CYS A 26 15.00 -51.31 -7.94
N MET A 27 16.08 -51.14 -7.16
CA MET A 27 16.18 -50.15 -6.14
C MET A 27 16.94 -48.89 -6.61
N LEU A 28 16.61 -48.39 -7.79
CA LEU A 28 16.75 -46.98 -8.07
C LEU A 28 15.78 -46.27 -7.12
N LYS A 29 16.27 -45.71 -6.01
CA LYS A 29 15.55 -44.73 -5.25
C LYS A 29 14.90 -43.77 -6.24
N ALA A 30 13.58 -43.71 -6.28
CA ALA A 30 12.91 -42.60 -6.93
C ALA A 30 13.57 -41.34 -6.34
N ALA A 31 14.18 -40.54 -7.18
CA ALA A 31 14.83 -39.31 -6.73
C ALA A 31 13.79 -38.53 -5.94
N ASP A 32 14.11 -38.21 -4.70
CA ASP A 32 13.18 -37.45 -3.86
C ASP A 32 12.82 -36.17 -4.63
N LYS A 33 11.52 -35.99 -4.88
CA LYS A 33 11.01 -34.86 -5.63
C LYS A 33 11.36 -33.56 -4.90
N PRO A 34 11.84 -32.52 -5.58
CA PRO A 34 12.23 -31.29 -4.93
C PRO A 34 11.08 -30.71 -4.09
N ILE A 35 11.38 -30.43 -2.83
CA ILE A 35 10.55 -29.64 -1.92
C ILE A 35 11.20 -28.26 -1.85
N ILE A 36 10.42 -27.21 -2.08
CA ILE A 36 10.88 -25.83 -2.10
C ILE A 36 10.20 -25.10 -0.94
N LYS A 37 11.01 -24.45 -0.11
CA LYS A 37 10.56 -23.75 1.10
C LYS A 37 10.72 -22.26 0.91
N ILE A 38 9.65 -21.53 1.17
CA ILE A 38 9.61 -20.07 1.24
C ILE A 38 9.21 -19.73 2.68
N GLU A 39 10.15 -19.25 3.48
CA GLU A 39 9.95 -19.15 4.92
C GLU A 39 10.31 -17.76 5.47
N THR A 40 9.52 -17.32 6.44
CA THR A 40 9.84 -16.22 7.37
C THR A 40 10.10 -16.80 8.75
N ASP A 41 10.19 -15.95 9.78
CA ASP A 41 10.32 -16.43 11.17
C ASP A 41 9.02 -17.05 11.69
N CYS A 42 7.86 -16.69 11.11
CA CYS A 42 6.54 -17.12 11.57
C CYS A 42 5.74 -17.94 10.55
N THR A 43 6.08 -17.88 9.25
CA THR A 43 5.28 -18.47 8.16
C THR A 43 6.11 -19.42 7.32
N SER A 44 5.53 -20.56 6.91
CA SER A 44 6.04 -21.43 5.85
C SER A 44 5.06 -21.51 4.68
N LEU A 45 5.57 -21.34 3.46
CA LEU A 45 4.94 -21.66 2.20
C LEU A 45 5.76 -22.76 1.54
N ILE A 46 5.16 -23.95 1.34
CA ILE A 46 5.89 -25.16 0.90
C ILE A 46 5.34 -25.61 -0.44
N PHE A 47 6.24 -25.79 -1.40
CA PHE A 47 5.96 -26.35 -2.71
C PHE A 47 6.62 -27.69 -2.89
N GLN A 48 6.05 -28.53 -3.75
CA GLN A 48 6.62 -29.80 -4.17
C GLN A 48 6.35 -30.07 -5.64
N VAL A 49 7.33 -30.64 -6.33
CA VAL A 49 7.18 -31.11 -7.71
C VAL A 49 6.40 -32.42 -7.72
N GLY A 50 5.33 -32.50 -8.53
CA GLY A 50 4.49 -33.69 -8.70
C GLY A 50 5.10 -34.72 -9.67
N ASP A 51 4.45 -35.92 -9.80
CA ASP A 51 4.86 -36.98 -10.75
C ASP A 51 4.80 -36.52 -12.20
N ASN A 52 3.90 -35.61 -12.52
CA ASN A 52 3.70 -35.03 -13.83
C ASN A 52 4.68 -33.87 -14.14
N GLY A 53 5.61 -33.56 -13.22
CA GLY A 53 6.57 -32.48 -13.34
C GLY A 53 6.00 -31.10 -13.04
N ARG A 54 4.73 -30.96 -12.72
CA ARG A 54 4.11 -29.69 -12.33
C ARG A 54 4.45 -29.35 -10.87
N LEU A 55 4.35 -28.07 -10.48
CA LEU A 55 4.63 -27.57 -9.14
C LEU A 55 3.33 -27.40 -8.35
N TYR A 56 3.28 -27.90 -7.10
CA TYR A 56 2.11 -27.88 -6.25
C TYR A 56 2.38 -27.17 -4.93
N GLN A 57 1.46 -26.29 -4.49
CA GLN A 57 1.46 -25.72 -3.15
C GLN A 57 0.92 -26.78 -2.19
N ARG A 58 1.76 -27.23 -1.25
CA ARG A 58 1.44 -28.26 -0.26
C ARG A 58 0.96 -27.65 1.05
N TYR A 59 1.47 -26.46 1.38
CA TYR A 59 1.19 -25.77 2.65
C TYR A 59 1.38 -24.28 2.55
N LEU A 60 0.53 -23.53 3.22
CA LEU A 60 0.73 -22.11 3.60
C LEU A 60 0.11 -21.92 4.98
N GLY A 61 0.91 -21.47 5.94
CA GLY A 61 0.47 -21.28 7.32
C GLY A 61 1.61 -21.01 8.29
N LYS A 62 1.39 -21.28 9.58
CA LYS A 62 2.41 -21.15 10.62
C LYS A 62 3.67 -21.95 10.25
N LYS A 63 4.83 -21.41 10.58
CA LYS A 63 6.13 -22.06 10.34
C LYS A 63 6.19 -23.49 10.87
N LEU A 64 6.61 -24.41 9.99
CA LEU A 64 6.85 -25.82 10.32
C LEU A 64 8.34 -26.03 10.53
N ASN A 65 8.72 -26.49 11.73
CA ASN A 65 10.12 -26.64 12.12
C ASN A 65 10.71 -28.05 11.84
N HIS A 66 9.87 -29.04 11.53
CA HIS A 66 10.29 -30.44 11.31
C HIS A 66 10.12 -30.84 9.85
N GLU A 67 11.21 -30.78 9.08
CA GLU A 67 11.18 -31.09 7.63
C GLU A 67 10.82 -32.55 7.35
N SER A 68 11.08 -33.49 8.28
CA SER A 68 10.68 -34.88 8.19
C SER A 68 9.17 -35.08 7.98
N ASP A 69 8.37 -34.12 8.44
CA ASP A 69 6.91 -34.18 8.39
C ASP A 69 6.34 -33.70 7.05
N PHE A 70 7.15 -33.08 6.19
CA PHE A 70 6.70 -32.57 4.89
C PHE A 70 6.21 -33.67 3.95
N VAL A 71 6.68 -34.90 4.13
CA VAL A 71 6.20 -36.04 3.35
C VAL A 71 4.72 -36.36 3.60
N TYR A 72 4.19 -35.97 4.77
CA TYR A 72 2.80 -36.17 5.16
C TYR A 72 1.86 -35.03 4.77
N LEU A 73 2.40 -33.93 4.20
CA LEU A 73 1.56 -32.81 3.75
C LEU A 73 0.57 -33.26 2.67
N PRO A 74 -0.66 -32.70 2.62
CA PRO A 74 -1.66 -33.00 1.59
C PRO A 74 -1.09 -32.82 0.17
N GLN A 75 -1.70 -33.43 -0.83
CA GLN A 75 -1.22 -33.34 -2.23
C GLN A 75 -1.15 -31.88 -2.73
N GLY A 76 -2.03 -31.01 -2.27
CA GLY A 76 -2.06 -29.60 -2.64
C GLY A 76 -2.59 -29.34 -4.05
N THR A 77 -2.52 -28.06 -4.46
CA THR A 77 -3.03 -27.54 -5.74
C THR A 77 -1.88 -26.96 -6.55
N GLU A 78 -1.97 -27.03 -7.90
CA GLU A 78 -0.97 -26.46 -8.80
C GLU A 78 -0.73 -24.98 -8.53
N VAL A 79 0.54 -24.59 -8.37
CA VAL A 79 0.94 -23.24 -7.88
C VAL A 79 0.53 -22.11 -8.82
N TYR A 80 0.61 -22.35 -10.12
CA TYR A 80 0.39 -21.34 -11.15
C TYR A 80 -0.37 -21.96 -12.32
N ILE A 81 -1.68 -22.07 -12.18
CA ILE A 81 -2.58 -22.75 -13.14
C ILE A 81 -2.50 -22.04 -14.49
N THR A 82 -2.30 -22.83 -15.55
CA THR A 82 -2.20 -22.33 -16.92
C THR A 82 -3.49 -22.58 -17.70
N HIS A 83 -3.80 -21.73 -18.66
CA HIS A 83 -4.91 -21.92 -19.58
C HIS A 83 -4.56 -22.92 -20.70
N GLY A 84 -5.56 -23.68 -21.15
CA GLY A 84 -5.51 -24.51 -22.36
C GLY A 84 -5.05 -25.96 -22.16
N ALA A 85 -4.76 -26.36 -20.90
CA ALA A 85 -4.41 -27.73 -20.55
C ALA A 85 -5.00 -28.10 -19.20
N GLU A 86 -6.19 -28.68 -19.17
CA GLU A 86 -6.89 -29.13 -17.95
C GLU A 86 -7.22 -27.99 -16.97
N ASP A 87 -7.55 -26.82 -17.46
CA ASP A 87 -7.89 -25.66 -16.68
C ASP A 87 -9.39 -25.63 -16.33
N TYR A 88 -9.78 -26.34 -15.28
CA TYR A 88 -11.15 -26.32 -14.74
C TYR A 88 -11.46 -25.08 -13.89
N PHE A 89 -10.44 -24.30 -13.54
CA PHE A 89 -10.49 -23.17 -12.63
C PHE A 89 -9.90 -21.90 -13.27
N GLU A 90 -10.04 -20.76 -12.60
CA GLU A 90 -9.46 -19.50 -13.10
C GLU A 90 -7.94 -19.61 -13.23
N PRO A 91 -7.36 -19.42 -14.43
CA PRO A 91 -5.94 -19.53 -14.62
C PRO A 91 -5.19 -18.28 -14.15
N ALA A 92 -3.95 -18.46 -13.66
CA ALA A 92 -3.02 -17.39 -13.36
C ALA A 92 -2.38 -16.79 -14.62
N ILE A 93 -2.20 -17.61 -15.66
CA ILE A 93 -1.60 -17.19 -16.95
C ILE A 93 -2.41 -17.72 -18.13
N GLN A 94 -2.59 -16.85 -19.12
CA GLN A 94 -3.19 -17.21 -20.42
C GLN A 94 -2.38 -16.59 -21.54
N VAL A 95 -1.89 -17.43 -22.44
CA VAL A 95 -1.04 -17.06 -23.56
C VAL A 95 -1.72 -17.47 -24.87
N LEU A 96 -1.71 -16.60 -25.86
CA LEU A 96 -1.98 -16.96 -27.25
C LEU A 96 -0.64 -16.99 -27.99
N HIS A 97 -0.20 -18.18 -28.40
CA HIS A 97 1.04 -18.39 -29.12
C HIS A 97 1.02 -17.78 -30.53
N ASN A 98 2.18 -17.60 -31.15
CA ASN A 98 2.26 -16.93 -32.46
C ASN A 98 1.61 -17.72 -33.62
N ASP A 99 1.27 -18.99 -33.43
CA ASP A 99 0.54 -19.85 -34.35
C ASP A 99 -0.98 -19.88 -34.10
N GLY A 100 -1.46 -19.13 -33.09
CA GLY A 100 -2.86 -19.07 -32.68
C GLY A 100 -3.28 -20.16 -31.67
N ASN A 101 -2.38 -21.02 -31.22
CA ASN A 101 -2.68 -22.03 -30.20
C ASN A 101 -2.72 -21.38 -28.81
N PRO A 102 -3.74 -21.61 -27.98
CA PRO A 102 -3.84 -21.03 -26.64
C PRO A 102 -3.24 -21.93 -25.54
N SER A 103 -2.81 -23.17 -25.84
CA SER A 103 -2.40 -24.15 -24.81
C SER A 103 -1.04 -23.82 -24.20
N LEU A 104 -0.97 -23.81 -22.87
CA LEU A 104 0.27 -23.69 -22.11
C LEU A 104 0.30 -24.74 -21.01
N LEU A 105 1.43 -25.46 -20.89
CA LEU A 105 1.63 -26.46 -19.84
C LEU A 105 3.01 -26.31 -19.22
N LEU A 106 3.07 -25.72 -18.04
CA LEU A 106 4.30 -25.40 -17.35
C LEU A 106 4.78 -26.55 -16.47
N LYS A 107 6.05 -26.95 -16.65
CA LYS A 107 6.72 -27.94 -15.83
C LYS A 107 7.91 -27.30 -15.10
N TYR A 108 8.17 -27.78 -13.91
CA TYR A 108 9.33 -27.40 -13.12
C TYR A 108 10.63 -27.78 -13.84
N VAL A 109 11.59 -26.85 -13.83
CA VAL A 109 12.94 -27.05 -14.35
C VAL A 109 13.96 -27.04 -13.22
N GLU A 110 13.99 -25.94 -12.47
CA GLU A 110 14.96 -25.70 -11.41
C GLU A 110 14.48 -24.62 -10.44
N HIS A 111 15.13 -24.50 -9.31
CA HIS A 111 15.00 -23.35 -8.41
C HIS A 111 16.35 -22.99 -7.80
N SER A 112 16.46 -21.74 -7.37
CA SER A 112 17.63 -21.24 -6.64
C SER A 112 17.19 -20.27 -5.56
N SER A 113 17.92 -20.21 -4.46
CA SER A 113 17.71 -19.26 -3.38
C SER A 113 18.98 -18.48 -3.11
N SER A 114 18.86 -17.16 -2.94
CA SER A 114 19.99 -16.27 -2.67
C SER A 114 19.64 -15.22 -1.65
N ARG A 115 20.56 -14.92 -0.74
CA ARG A 115 20.41 -13.82 0.21
C ARG A 115 20.77 -12.50 -0.47
N GLN A 116 19.89 -11.51 -0.31
CA GLN A 116 20.07 -10.18 -0.87
C GLN A 116 20.83 -9.26 0.11
N ASN A 117 21.29 -8.10 -0.38
CA ASN A 117 22.08 -7.15 0.40
C ASN A 117 21.29 -6.54 1.58
N ASP A 118 19.97 -6.45 1.48
CA ASP A 118 19.08 -5.96 2.54
C ASP A 118 18.73 -7.04 3.59
N GLY A 119 19.29 -8.25 3.45
CA GLY A 119 19.09 -9.38 4.33
C GLY A 119 17.89 -10.26 3.99
N SER A 120 17.07 -9.87 3.01
CA SER A 120 15.99 -10.70 2.48
C SER A 120 16.53 -11.92 1.74
N VAL A 121 15.69 -12.94 1.54
CA VAL A 121 16.05 -14.13 0.75
C VAL A 121 15.14 -14.22 -0.46
N GLU A 122 15.73 -14.23 -1.65
CA GLU A 122 15.01 -14.45 -2.90
C GLU A 122 15.11 -15.91 -3.33
N THR A 123 13.96 -16.54 -3.58
CA THR A 123 13.85 -17.85 -4.22
C THR A 123 13.19 -17.69 -5.58
N VAL A 124 13.87 -18.16 -6.63
CA VAL A 124 13.38 -18.14 -8.00
C VAL A 124 13.10 -19.56 -8.44
N ILE A 125 11.88 -19.83 -8.92
CA ILE A 125 11.45 -21.13 -9.43
C ILE A 125 11.20 -20.98 -10.92
N THR A 126 11.92 -21.74 -11.74
CA THR A 126 11.80 -21.72 -13.20
C THR A 126 10.87 -22.83 -13.68
N LEU A 127 9.84 -22.43 -14.41
CA LEU A 127 8.89 -23.33 -15.08
C LEU A 127 9.00 -23.14 -16.60
N LYS A 128 8.81 -24.23 -17.36
CA LYS A 128 8.87 -24.21 -18.83
C LYS A 128 7.78 -25.07 -19.45
N ASP A 129 7.34 -24.65 -20.64
CA ASP A 129 6.52 -25.49 -21.52
C ASP A 129 7.40 -26.38 -22.40
N ASP A 130 7.03 -27.66 -22.58
CA ASP A 130 7.77 -28.62 -23.38
C ASP A 130 7.57 -28.46 -24.90
N LYS A 131 6.48 -27.78 -25.32
CA LYS A 131 6.10 -27.66 -26.74
C LYS A 131 6.34 -26.27 -27.30
N TYR A 132 6.16 -25.25 -26.47
CA TYR A 132 6.42 -23.86 -26.82
C TYR A 132 7.59 -23.31 -26.01
N PRO A 133 8.46 -22.50 -26.62
CA PRO A 133 9.62 -21.96 -25.92
C PRO A 133 9.24 -20.81 -25.00
N VAL A 134 8.31 -21.07 -24.06
CA VAL A 134 7.85 -20.15 -23.02
C VAL A 134 8.46 -20.55 -21.69
N THR A 135 9.01 -19.57 -20.98
CA THR A 135 9.58 -19.71 -19.64
C THR A 135 8.87 -18.77 -18.69
N VAL A 136 8.45 -19.28 -17.55
CA VAL A 136 7.87 -18.51 -16.46
C VAL A 136 8.74 -18.68 -15.23
N LYS A 137 9.15 -17.56 -14.61
CA LYS A 137 9.87 -17.55 -13.34
C LYS A 137 8.98 -16.99 -12.26
N LEU A 138 8.78 -17.76 -11.20
CA LEU A 138 8.08 -17.34 -10.00
C LEU A 138 9.12 -16.89 -8.98
N HIS A 139 9.04 -15.64 -8.58
CA HIS A 139 9.93 -15.02 -7.59
C HIS A 139 9.23 -14.91 -6.25
N TYR A 140 9.91 -15.34 -5.18
CA TYR A 140 9.48 -15.20 -3.81
C TYR A 140 10.60 -14.58 -2.99
N ILE A 141 10.34 -13.42 -2.38
CA ILE A 141 11.31 -12.72 -1.53
C ILE A 141 10.75 -12.65 -0.12
N THR A 142 11.50 -13.17 0.85
CA THR A 142 11.08 -13.23 2.25
C THR A 142 11.83 -12.20 3.10
N TYR A 143 11.07 -11.43 3.88
CA TYR A 143 11.56 -10.55 4.93
C TYR A 143 11.25 -11.24 6.27
N ALA A 144 12.22 -12.00 6.75
CA ALA A 144 11.99 -13.01 7.78
C ALA A 144 11.44 -12.43 9.09
N ALA A 145 12.10 -11.38 9.62
CA ALA A 145 11.75 -10.77 10.90
C ALA A 145 10.41 -10.03 10.87
N GLU A 146 10.08 -9.39 9.75
CA GLU A 146 8.85 -8.64 9.55
C GLU A 146 7.68 -9.53 9.07
N ASN A 147 7.94 -10.82 8.84
CA ASN A 147 6.95 -11.81 8.39
C ASN A 147 6.21 -11.41 7.11
N ILE A 148 6.93 -10.84 6.13
CA ILE A 148 6.38 -10.46 4.82
C ILE A 148 6.98 -11.35 3.73
N ILE A 149 6.13 -11.80 2.81
CA ILE A 149 6.52 -12.47 1.56
C ILE A 149 6.09 -11.61 0.40
N LYS A 150 7.04 -11.27 -0.46
CA LYS A 150 6.82 -10.59 -1.73
C LYS A 150 6.91 -11.60 -2.87
N THR A 151 6.00 -11.55 -3.84
CA THR A 151 6.04 -12.41 -5.03
C THR A 151 5.71 -11.62 -6.29
N PHE A 152 6.36 -12.00 -7.39
CA PHE A 152 6.05 -11.54 -8.74
C PHE A 152 6.44 -12.63 -9.75
N THR A 153 5.99 -12.44 -11.00
CA THR A 153 6.23 -13.40 -12.08
C THR A 153 6.95 -12.72 -13.23
N GLU A 154 7.92 -13.41 -13.83
CA GLU A 154 8.54 -13.04 -15.10
C GLU A 154 8.14 -14.05 -16.18
N ILE A 155 7.69 -13.55 -17.33
CA ILE A 155 7.26 -14.32 -18.49
C ILE A 155 8.16 -13.95 -19.67
N ASN A 156 8.83 -14.94 -20.24
CA ASN A 156 9.70 -14.78 -21.41
C ASN A 156 9.40 -15.87 -22.43
N HIS A 157 9.60 -15.58 -23.71
CA HIS A 157 9.49 -16.57 -24.77
C HIS A 157 10.53 -16.38 -25.88
N GLN A 158 10.77 -17.45 -26.64
CA GLN A 158 11.69 -17.49 -27.76
C GLN A 158 10.98 -17.85 -29.09
N GLU A 159 9.67 -17.59 -29.19
CA GLU A 159 8.93 -17.78 -30.41
C GLU A 159 9.36 -16.77 -31.49
N LYS A 160 9.08 -17.06 -32.76
CA LYS A 160 9.54 -16.23 -33.90
C LYS A 160 8.85 -14.89 -34.01
N LYS A 161 7.60 -14.78 -33.49
CA LYS A 161 6.75 -13.57 -33.51
C LYS A 161 6.26 -13.29 -32.08
N PRO A 162 5.71 -12.11 -31.83
CA PRO A 162 5.10 -11.81 -30.52
C PRO A 162 4.02 -12.82 -30.15
N ILE A 163 3.90 -13.09 -28.85
CA ILE A 163 2.77 -13.79 -28.23
C ILE A 163 1.85 -12.77 -27.57
N VAL A 164 0.60 -13.14 -27.27
CA VAL A 164 -0.33 -12.29 -26.55
C VAL A 164 -0.58 -12.86 -25.16
N LEU A 165 -0.33 -12.04 -24.13
CA LEU A 165 -0.65 -12.34 -22.74
C LEU A 165 -2.03 -11.72 -22.44
N SER A 166 -3.04 -12.54 -22.17
CA SER A 166 -4.39 -12.09 -21.76
C SER A 166 -4.66 -12.27 -20.26
N LYS A 167 -3.84 -13.09 -19.56
CA LYS A 167 -3.75 -13.15 -18.10
C LYS A 167 -2.30 -13.38 -17.69
N TYR A 168 -1.90 -12.74 -16.59
CA TYR A 168 -0.51 -12.73 -16.11
C TYR A 168 -0.47 -12.31 -14.64
N ALA A 169 -0.86 -13.21 -13.76
CA ALA A 169 -0.93 -12.92 -12.33
C ALA A 169 0.46 -12.74 -11.70
N SER A 170 0.53 -11.87 -10.71
CA SER A 170 1.72 -11.72 -9.85
C SER A 170 1.83 -12.87 -8.85
N SER A 171 0.69 -13.41 -8.42
CA SER A 171 0.59 -14.44 -7.39
C SER A 171 -0.68 -15.28 -7.57
N MET A 172 -0.58 -16.55 -7.18
CA MET A 172 -1.71 -17.43 -6.98
C MET A 172 -1.46 -18.21 -5.69
N LEU A 173 -2.36 -18.09 -4.71
CA LEU A 173 -2.30 -18.76 -3.41
C LEU A 173 -3.52 -19.66 -3.21
N HIS A 174 -3.33 -20.78 -2.52
CA HIS A 174 -4.38 -21.78 -2.31
C HIS A 174 -4.63 -22.01 -0.82
N PHE A 175 -5.89 -22.12 -0.44
CA PHE A 175 -6.33 -22.36 0.93
C PHE A 175 -7.39 -23.46 0.95
N ASN A 176 -7.35 -24.27 2.01
CA ASN A 176 -8.35 -25.29 2.31
C ASN A 176 -8.78 -25.12 3.77
N ARG A 177 -9.93 -24.47 3.96
CA ARG A 177 -10.59 -24.24 5.26
C ARG A 177 -12.08 -24.37 5.08
N ASP A 178 -12.81 -24.59 6.17
CA ASP A 178 -14.27 -24.74 6.13
C ASP A 178 -14.99 -23.47 5.68
N LYS A 179 -14.43 -22.29 6.01
CA LYS A 179 -15.00 -20.98 5.70
C LYS A 179 -13.91 -19.94 5.43
N TYR A 180 -14.29 -18.91 4.71
CA TYR A 180 -13.44 -17.78 4.36
C TYR A 180 -14.22 -16.48 4.53
N PHE A 181 -13.61 -15.47 5.16
CA PHE A 181 -14.23 -14.17 5.35
C PHE A 181 -13.30 -13.10 4.73
N LEU A 182 -13.82 -12.42 3.72
CA LEU A 182 -13.08 -11.40 2.99
C LEU A 182 -13.44 -10.01 3.53
N THR A 183 -12.43 -9.27 4.00
CA THR A 183 -12.55 -7.86 4.32
C THR A 183 -12.07 -7.03 3.13
N GLU A 184 -12.95 -6.18 2.60
CA GLU A 184 -12.72 -5.25 1.50
C GLU A 184 -12.64 -3.81 2.03
N PHE A 185 -11.89 -2.95 1.30
CA PHE A 185 -11.70 -1.53 1.59
C PHE A 185 -12.19 -0.72 0.39
N SER A 186 -13.41 -0.26 0.45
CA SER A 186 -14.07 0.44 -0.65
C SER A 186 -14.48 1.85 -0.25
N GLY A 187 -14.84 2.68 -1.22
CA GLY A 187 -15.27 4.05 -0.94
C GLY A 187 -15.49 4.86 -2.18
N ASP A 188 -15.31 6.16 -2.04
CA ASP A 188 -15.35 7.17 -3.09
C ASP A 188 -14.52 8.38 -2.62
N TRP A 189 -14.48 9.44 -3.42
CA TRP A 189 -13.93 10.73 -2.99
C TRP A 189 -14.61 11.20 -1.69
N ALA A 190 -13.78 11.62 -0.74
CA ALA A 190 -14.20 12.05 0.60
C ALA A 190 -14.88 10.96 1.48
N HIS A 191 -14.77 9.69 1.09
CA HIS A 191 -15.35 8.54 1.80
C HIS A 191 -14.52 7.27 1.54
N GLU A 192 -13.21 7.36 1.70
CA GLU A 192 -12.23 6.33 1.36
C GLU A 192 -12.20 5.21 2.40
N VAL A 193 -11.82 4.03 1.97
CA VAL A 193 -11.42 2.83 2.75
C VAL A 193 -12.44 2.36 3.80
N ASN A 194 -13.74 2.45 3.48
CA ASN A 194 -14.77 1.82 4.32
C ASN A 194 -14.58 0.33 4.38
N ILE A 195 -14.66 -0.21 5.58
CA ILE A 195 -14.42 -1.62 5.86
C ILE A 195 -15.73 -2.42 5.73
N ALA A 196 -15.72 -3.46 4.91
CA ALA A 196 -16.82 -4.43 4.82
C ALA A 196 -16.26 -5.85 4.82
N GLU A 197 -16.75 -6.71 5.72
CA GLU A 197 -16.39 -8.12 5.80
C GLU A 197 -17.55 -9.00 5.37
N ARG A 198 -17.27 -10.02 4.54
CA ARG A 198 -18.28 -10.95 4.02
C ARG A 198 -17.73 -12.37 3.94
N GLU A 199 -18.56 -13.36 4.24
CA GLU A 199 -18.25 -14.77 3.97
C GLU A 199 -18.23 -15.03 2.45
N LEU A 200 -17.19 -15.72 1.97
CA LEU A 200 -17.07 -16.14 0.58
C LEU A 200 -17.85 -17.44 0.38
N ALA A 201 -18.72 -17.47 -0.63
CA ALA A 201 -19.47 -18.63 -1.05
C ALA A 201 -18.88 -19.23 -2.34
N PHE A 202 -19.35 -20.43 -2.72
CA PHE A 202 -19.04 -21.06 -4.01
C PHE A 202 -19.17 -20.09 -5.18
N GLY A 203 -18.14 -20.06 -6.04
CA GLY A 203 -18.03 -19.18 -7.19
C GLY A 203 -16.90 -18.17 -7.06
N LYS A 204 -17.00 -17.06 -7.78
CA LYS A 204 -15.95 -16.04 -7.85
C LYS A 204 -16.40 -14.72 -7.24
N LYS A 205 -15.60 -14.16 -6.36
CA LYS A 205 -15.63 -12.75 -5.93
C LYS A 205 -14.39 -12.04 -6.49
N THR A 206 -14.60 -10.85 -7.02
CA THR A 206 -13.51 -10.04 -7.57
C THR A 206 -13.49 -8.66 -6.90
N ILE A 207 -12.31 -8.19 -6.56
CA ILE A 207 -12.01 -6.80 -6.19
C ILE A 207 -11.13 -6.24 -7.29
N ASP A 208 -11.60 -5.25 -8.04
CA ASP A 208 -10.83 -4.70 -9.16
C ASP A 208 -11.12 -3.24 -9.46
N THR A 209 -10.24 -2.61 -10.23
CA THR A 209 -10.40 -1.25 -10.76
C THR A 209 -9.96 -1.17 -12.21
N LYS A 210 -10.50 -0.18 -12.94
CA LYS A 210 -10.21 0.10 -14.35
C LYS A 210 -10.10 1.59 -14.66
N LEU A 211 -9.75 2.39 -13.66
CA LEU A 211 -9.71 3.86 -13.76
C LEU A 211 -8.37 4.40 -14.28
N GLY A 212 -7.33 3.58 -14.33
CA GLY A 212 -6.00 3.98 -14.82
C GLY A 212 -5.24 4.85 -13.84
N ALA A 213 -5.17 6.17 -14.06
CA ALA A 213 -4.30 7.08 -13.31
C ALA A 213 -4.73 7.29 -11.84
N ARG A 214 -6.03 7.45 -11.57
CA ARG A 214 -6.61 7.54 -10.22
C ARG A 214 -7.22 6.20 -9.82
N ALA A 215 -6.39 5.17 -9.83
CA ALA A 215 -6.84 3.78 -9.86
C ALA A 215 -7.61 3.34 -8.62
N ASN A 216 -7.31 3.89 -7.45
CA ASN A 216 -7.86 3.41 -6.16
C ASN A 216 -9.05 4.25 -5.66
N MET A 217 -9.67 5.06 -6.51
CA MET A 217 -10.76 5.96 -6.14
C MET A 217 -11.92 5.25 -5.44
N PHE A 218 -12.32 4.07 -5.92
CA PHE A 218 -13.48 3.33 -5.40
C PHE A 218 -13.12 2.13 -4.54
N VAL A 219 -11.89 1.60 -4.69
CA VAL A 219 -11.44 0.42 -3.96
C VAL A 219 -9.92 0.43 -3.85
N SER A 220 -9.41 0.04 -2.70
CA SER A 220 -7.97 0.02 -2.43
C SER A 220 -7.33 -1.31 -2.83
N PRO A 221 -6.03 -1.33 -3.22
CA PRO A 221 -5.33 -2.52 -3.71
C PRO A 221 -4.86 -3.43 -2.57
N PHE A 222 -5.70 -3.66 -1.55
CA PHE A 222 -5.41 -4.57 -0.44
C PHE A 222 -6.68 -5.21 0.13
N PHE A 223 -6.51 -6.33 0.80
CA PHE A 223 -7.59 -7.10 1.41
C PHE A 223 -7.08 -7.82 2.67
N GLN A 224 -8.03 -8.24 3.51
CA GLN A 224 -7.77 -9.19 4.59
C GLN A 224 -8.67 -10.43 4.38
N LEU A 225 -8.10 -11.62 4.52
CA LEU A 225 -8.79 -12.89 4.35
C LEU A 225 -8.67 -13.68 5.65
N SER A 226 -9.74 -13.71 6.42
CA SER A 226 -9.84 -14.53 7.62
C SER A 226 -10.17 -15.97 7.24
N LEU A 227 -9.50 -16.93 7.87
CA LEU A 227 -9.55 -18.36 7.53
C LEU A 227 -10.24 -19.14 8.66
N GLY A 228 -11.31 -19.85 8.34
CA GLY A 228 -12.12 -20.63 9.27
C GLY A 228 -13.18 -19.82 10.00
N ALA A 229 -12.83 -18.65 10.55
CA ALA A 229 -13.73 -17.75 11.27
C ALA A 229 -13.32 -16.29 11.06
N PRO A 230 -14.20 -15.30 11.27
CA PRO A 230 -13.81 -13.88 11.31
C PRO A 230 -12.69 -13.65 12.32
N SER A 231 -11.63 -12.97 11.89
CA SER A 231 -10.50 -12.63 12.75
C SER A 231 -10.73 -11.28 13.43
N GLU A 232 -10.33 -11.19 14.69
CA GLU A 232 -10.32 -9.95 15.48
C GLU A 232 -8.96 -9.26 15.40
N GLU A 233 -8.79 -8.13 16.12
CA GLU A 233 -7.50 -7.42 16.16
C GLU A 233 -6.39 -8.28 16.78
N ASN A 234 -6.70 -9.12 17.77
CA ASN A 234 -5.71 -9.87 18.56
C ASN A 234 -5.87 -11.39 18.51
N SER A 235 -6.73 -11.89 17.67
CA SER A 235 -7.00 -13.32 17.56
C SER A 235 -7.54 -13.70 16.18
N GLY A 236 -7.35 -14.97 15.82
CA GLY A 236 -7.82 -15.52 14.57
C GLY A 236 -6.75 -15.62 13.51
N GLU A 237 -7.00 -16.53 12.56
CA GLU A 237 -6.13 -16.82 11.42
C GLU A 237 -6.46 -15.88 10.26
N VAL A 238 -5.49 -15.09 9.80
CA VAL A 238 -5.69 -14.11 8.73
C VAL A 238 -4.50 -14.04 7.78
N LEU A 239 -4.78 -13.93 6.49
CA LEU A 239 -3.86 -13.48 5.46
C LEU A 239 -4.22 -12.03 5.09
N VAL A 240 -3.24 -11.15 5.06
CA VAL A 240 -3.38 -9.80 4.52
C VAL A 240 -2.52 -9.68 3.26
N GLY A 241 -3.11 -9.21 2.16
CA GLY A 241 -2.44 -9.09 0.88
C GLY A 241 -2.64 -7.74 0.22
N THR A 242 -1.62 -7.26 -0.51
CA THR A 242 -1.64 -6.00 -1.26
C THR A 242 -0.82 -6.08 -2.53
N LEU A 243 -1.25 -5.36 -3.57
CA LEU A 243 -0.49 -5.23 -4.81
C LEU A 243 0.26 -3.89 -4.83
N GLY A 244 1.57 -3.92 -5.05
CA GLY A 244 2.39 -2.75 -5.32
C GLY A 244 2.27 -2.32 -6.78
N TRP A 245 1.19 -1.61 -7.11
CA TRP A 245 0.91 -1.15 -8.47
C TRP A 245 0.03 0.10 -8.46
N THR A 246 0.54 1.18 -9.02
CA THR A 246 -0.15 2.49 -9.08
C THR A 246 -1.07 2.56 -10.31
N GLY A 247 -1.84 1.51 -10.56
CA GLY A 247 -2.71 1.36 -11.73
C GLY A 247 -3.82 0.35 -11.51
N ASN A 248 -4.45 -0.09 -12.60
CA ASN A 248 -5.54 -1.04 -12.54
C ASN A 248 -5.10 -2.39 -11.99
N PHE A 249 -5.74 -2.85 -10.94
CA PHE A 249 -5.45 -4.12 -10.28
C PHE A 249 -6.68 -5.02 -10.22
N ARG A 250 -6.44 -6.32 -9.99
CA ARG A 250 -7.49 -7.31 -9.72
C ARG A 250 -7.03 -8.34 -8.69
N PHE A 251 -7.90 -8.59 -7.71
CA PHE A 251 -7.86 -9.77 -6.86
C PHE A 251 -9.07 -10.65 -7.18
N THR A 252 -8.85 -11.93 -7.46
CA THR A 252 -9.90 -12.90 -7.70
C THR A 252 -9.86 -13.96 -6.61
N PHE A 253 -10.98 -14.15 -5.94
CA PHE A 253 -11.21 -15.17 -4.92
C PHE A 253 -12.18 -16.19 -5.51
N GLU A 254 -11.70 -17.40 -5.82
CA GLU A 254 -12.51 -18.46 -6.39
C GLU A 254 -12.63 -19.61 -5.39
N VAL A 255 -13.85 -19.86 -4.90
CA VAL A 255 -14.19 -21.01 -4.06
C VAL A 255 -14.82 -22.07 -4.95
N ASP A 256 -14.26 -23.27 -4.96
CA ASP A 256 -14.76 -24.38 -5.78
C ASP A 256 -15.76 -25.27 -5.05
N ASN A 257 -16.18 -26.35 -5.75
CA ASN A 257 -17.17 -27.32 -5.25
C ASN A 257 -16.66 -28.21 -4.10
N LYS A 258 -15.37 -28.16 -3.78
CA LYS A 258 -14.75 -28.80 -2.62
C LYS A 258 -14.44 -27.82 -1.50
N ASN A 259 -14.89 -26.56 -1.66
CA ASN A 259 -14.60 -25.46 -0.76
C ASN A 259 -13.10 -25.12 -0.68
N GLU A 260 -12.32 -25.42 -1.73
CA GLU A 260 -10.94 -24.94 -1.86
C GLU A 260 -10.95 -23.53 -2.44
N LEU A 261 -10.17 -22.63 -1.83
CA LEU A 261 -10.07 -21.22 -2.25
C LEU A 261 -8.78 -20.97 -3.01
N ARG A 262 -8.90 -20.33 -4.17
CA ARG A 262 -7.78 -19.73 -4.94
C ARG A 262 -7.85 -18.22 -4.85
N VAL A 263 -6.71 -17.59 -4.51
CA VAL A 263 -6.53 -16.15 -4.50
C VAL A 263 -5.53 -15.77 -5.58
N ILE A 264 -6.00 -15.08 -6.62
CA ILE A 264 -5.19 -14.64 -7.75
C ILE A 264 -5.04 -13.13 -7.69
N SER A 265 -3.80 -12.65 -7.72
CA SER A 265 -3.48 -11.22 -7.54
C SER A 265 -2.63 -10.70 -8.69
N GLY A 266 -2.94 -9.53 -9.23
CA GLY A 266 -2.14 -8.92 -10.31
C GLY A 266 -2.78 -7.70 -10.95
N ILE A 267 -2.23 -7.28 -12.09
CA ILE A 267 -2.83 -6.24 -12.95
C ILE A 267 -4.21 -6.72 -13.40
N ASN A 268 -5.17 -5.80 -13.47
CA ASN A 268 -6.46 -6.11 -14.09
C ASN A 268 -6.27 -6.36 -15.59
N PRO A 269 -6.60 -7.56 -16.11
CA PRO A 269 -6.47 -7.85 -17.54
C PRO A 269 -7.50 -7.14 -18.42
N TYR A 270 -8.46 -6.40 -17.82
CA TYR A 270 -9.42 -5.62 -18.56
C TYR A 270 -8.75 -4.61 -19.50
N ALA A 271 -9.02 -4.72 -20.79
CA ALA A 271 -8.44 -3.88 -21.85
C ALA A 271 -6.90 -3.79 -21.78
N SER A 272 -6.24 -4.84 -21.27
CA SER A 272 -4.79 -4.87 -20.99
C SER A 272 -4.13 -6.14 -21.53
N GLU A 273 -4.62 -6.67 -22.66
CA GLU A 273 -3.89 -7.70 -23.40
C GLU A 273 -2.52 -7.18 -23.83
N TYR A 274 -1.48 -7.93 -23.54
CA TYR A 274 -0.12 -7.49 -23.78
C TYR A 274 0.55 -8.32 -24.87
N SER A 275 0.86 -7.67 -26.00
CA SER A 275 1.67 -8.25 -27.07
C SER A 275 3.13 -8.23 -26.65
N LEU A 276 3.67 -9.39 -26.24
CA LEU A 276 5.05 -9.55 -25.79
C LEU A 276 5.95 -9.91 -27.00
N PRO A 277 6.91 -9.05 -27.37
CA PRO A 277 7.88 -9.37 -28.40
C PRO A 277 8.80 -10.55 -28.03
N ALA A 278 9.31 -11.24 -29.05
CA ALA A 278 10.26 -12.32 -28.84
C ALA A 278 11.51 -11.87 -28.07
N LYS A 279 11.95 -12.67 -27.11
CA LYS A 279 13.13 -12.44 -26.25
C LYS A 279 12.96 -11.32 -25.20
N GLU A 280 11.85 -10.60 -25.22
CA GLU A 280 11.52 -9.66 -24.15
C GLU A 280 10.94 -10.39 -22.95
N THR A 281 11.03 -9.76 -21.79
CA THR A 281 10.48 -10.27 -20.53
C THR A 281 9.36 -9.36 -20.05
N PHE A 282 8.19 -9.93 -19.81
CA PHE A 282 7.12 -9.25 -19.10
C PHE A 282 7.24 -9.57 -17.62
N ARG A 283 7.46 -8.53 -16.79
CA ARG A 283 7.47 -8.62 -15.34
C ARG A 283 6.16 -8.08 -14.80
N THR A 284 5.50 -8.86 -13.92
CA THR A 284 4.30 -8.44 -13.18
C THR A 284 4.66 -7.55 -12.00
N PRO A 285 3.71 -6.77 -11.45
CA PRO A 285 3.90 -6.03 -10.20
C PRO A 285 4.21 -6.95 -9.01
N ASP A 286 4.81 -6.37 -7.98
CA ASP A 286 5.03 -7.04 -6.70
C ASP A 286 3.70 -7.23 -5.95
N PHE A 287 3.39 -8.44 -5.54
CA PHE A 287 2.33 -8.75 -4.58
C PHE A 287 2.97 -9.06 -3.23
N TYR A 288 2.48 -8.44 -2.17
CA TYR A 288 2.98 -8.61 -0.81
C TYR A 288 1.91 -9.24 0.06
N PHE A 289 2.31 -10.16 0.93
CA PHE A 289 1.39 -10.72 1.91
C PHE A 289 2.08 -11.09 3.22
N THR A 290 1.27 -11.12 4.27
CA THR A 290 1.63 -11.67 5.59
C THR A 290 0.55 -12.61 6.07
N TYR A 291 0.95 -13.59 6.88
CA TYR A 291 0.04 -14.53 7.53
C TYR A 291 0.20 -14.41 9.06
N SER A 292 -0.91 -14.35 9.79
CA SER A 292 -0.92 -14.26 11.24
C SER A 292 -1.96 -15.19 11.85
N LEU A 293 -1.63 -15.79 13.01
CA LEU A 293 -2.56 -16.49 13.89
C LEU A 293 -3.07 -15.60 15.04
N ASN A 294 -2.50 -14.42 15.18
CA ASN A 294 -2.77 -13.48 16.27
C ASN A 294 -3.61 -12.28 15.81
N GLY A 295 -4.40 -12.47 14.74
CA GLY A 295 -5.37 -11.50 14.25
C GLY A 295 -4.84 -10.40 13.37
N LYS A 296 -5.73 -9.46 13.03
CA LYS A 296 -5.52 -8.37 12.08
C LYS A 296 -4.49 -7.36 12.56
N GLY A 297 -4.39 -7.13 13.88
CA GLY A 297 -3.45 -6.19 14.48
C GLY A 297 -1.98 -6.60 14.30
N GLU A 298 -1.63 -7.88 14.49
CA GLU A 298 -0.29 -8.38 14.21
C GLU A 298 0.04 -8.26 12.72
N ALA A 299 -0.88 -8.69 11.84
CA ALA A 299 -0.69 -8.57 10.41
C ALA A 299 -0.45 -7.11 9.95
N SER A 300 -1.16 -6.14 10.54
CA SER A 300 -0.91 -4.71 10.30
C SER A 300 0.49 -4.28 10.74
N ARG A 301 0.92 -4.67 11.95
CA ARG A 301 2.25 -4.33 12.47
C ARG A 301 3.37 -4.94 11.62
N ASN A 302 3.20 -6.15 11.10
CA ASN A 302 4.13 -6.77 10.14
C ASN A 302 4.32 -5.87 8.90
N PHE A 303 3.23 -5.39 8.30
CA PHE A 303 3.30 -4.46 7.17
C PHE A 303 3.90 -3.11 7.56
N HIS A 304 3.55 -2.55 8.73
CA HIS A 304 4.08 -1.27 9.19
C HIS A 304 5.60 -1.30 9.38
N ASP A 305 6.12 -2.36 10.01
CA ASP A 305 7.55 -2.53 10.25
C ASP A 305 8.32 -2.75 8.94
N TRP A 306 7.82 -3.66 8.10
CA TRP A 306 8.40 -3.90 6.80
C TRP A 306 8.41 -2.64 5.93
N ALA A 307 7.27 -1.93 5.88
CA ALA A 307 7.15 -0.74 5.05
C ALA A 307 8.12 0.36 5.48
N ARG A 308 8.24 0.63 6.79
CA ARG A 308 9.20 1.62 7.32
C ARG A 308 10.64 1.29 6.96
N LYS A 309 10.99 -0.01 6.99
CA LYS A 309 12.38 -0.46 6.80
C LYS A 309 12.78 -0.61 5.34
N TYR A 310 11.88 -1.07 4.46
CA TYR A 310 12.25 -1.50 3.12
C TYR A 310 11.52 -0.77 1.99
N GLN A 311 10.35 -0.21 2.23
CA GLN A 311 9.46 0.20 1.14
C GLN A 311 9.25 1.71 1.05
N ILE A 312 9.11 2.39 2.16
CA ILE A 312 8.81 3.83 2.18
C ILE A 312 10.07 4.63 1.94
N LYS A 313 10.03 5.58 0.99
CA LYS A 313 11.11 6.55 0.81
C LYS A 313 11.42 7.25 2.14
N LYS A 314 12.68 7.18 2.59
CA LYS A 314 13.09 7.74 3.89
C LYS A 314 12.21 7.23 5.05
N GLY A 315 11.93 5.93 5.08
CA GLY A 315 11.10 5.31 6.10
C GLY A 315 11.68 5.40 7.52
N ASP A 316 13.00 5.54 7.63
CA ASP A 316 13.78 5.74 8.87
C ASP A 316 13.78 7.19 9.38
N GLN A 317 13.36 8.17 8.54
CA GLN A 317 13.38 9.59 8.90
C GLN A 317 12.04 10.04 9.48
N THR A 318 12.10 11.09 10.32
CA THR A 318 10.91 11.77 10.84
C THR A 318 10.15 12.53 9.73
N ARG A 319 8.96 13.03 10.04
CA ARG A 319 8.11 13.83 9.14
C ARG A 319 8.01 15.27 9.63
N MET A 320 7.95 16.21 8.68
CA MET A 320 7.75 17.63 8.97
C MET A 320 6.27 17.90 9.27
N THR A 321 5.98 18.72 10.27
CA THR A 321 4.68 19.35 10.43
C THR A 321 4.54 20.50 9.41
N LEU A 322 3.32 20.85 9.00
CA LEU A 322 3.11 21.86 7.99
C LEU A 322 1.85 22.72 8.22
N LEU A 323 1.86 23.91 7.60
CA LEU A 323 0.65 24.68 7.31
C LEU A 323 0.46 24.73 5.79
N ASN A 324 -0.68 24.26 5.31
CA ASN A 324 -1.13 24.38 3.92
C ASN A 324 -2.06 25.59 3.80
N ASN A 325 -2.06 26.31 2.67
CA ASN A 325 -2.93 27.44 2.45
C ASN A 325 -4.28 27.12 1.80
N TRP A 326 -4.54 25.86 1.38
CA TRP A 326 -5.70 25.57 0.53
C TRP A 326 -7.02 26.06 1.13
N GLU A 327 -7.38 25.57 2.30
CA GLU A 327 -8.66 25.96 2.94
C GLU A 327 -8.66 27.42 3.45
N ALA A 328 -7.50 28.00 3.70
CA ALA A 328 -7.42 29.41 4.12
C ALA A 328 -7.70 30.38 2.96
N THR A 329 -7.36 30.01 1.73
CA THR A 329 -7.39 30.95 0.59
C THR A 329 -8.07 30.40 -0.67
N TYR A 330 -8.09 29.07 -0.86
CA TYR A 330 -8.37 28.46 -2.17
C TYR A 330 -7.54 29.14 -3.26
N PHE A 331 -8.17 29.60 -4.33
CA PHE A 331 -7.51 30.33 -5.43
C PHE A 331 -7.33 31.82 -5.19
N ASP A 332 -7.88 32.38 -4.09
CA ASP A 332 -7.85 33.82 -3.77
C ASP A 332 -6.69 34.16 -2.83
N PHE A 333 -5.50 34.31 -3.42
CA PHE A 333 -4.30 34.72 -2.71
C PHE A 333 -3.38 35.56 -3.59
N ASP A 334 -2.54 36.35 -2.93
CA ASP A 334 -1.40 37.06 -3.47
C ASP A 334 -0.15 36.78 -2.62
N GLU A 335 0.99 37.34 -3.04
CA GLU A 335 2.26 37.18 -2.36
C GLU A 335 2.23 37.64 -0.90
N ASN A 336 1.57 38.78 -0.60
CA ASN A 336 1.52 39.33 0.74
C ASN A 336 0.70 38.46 1.70
N LYS A 337 -0.44 37.95 1.22
CA LYS A 337 -1.31 37.03 1.97
C LYS A 337 -0.57 35.74 2.32
N LEU A 338 0.19 35.19 1.36
CA LEU A 338 1.00 33.97 1.59
C LEU A 338 2.12 34.23 2.61
N VAL A 339 2.82 35.37 2.52
CA VAL A 339 3.85 35.76 3.50
C VAL A 339 3.25 35.92 4.90
N GLY A 340 2.05 36.48 5.00
CA GLY A 340 1.29 36.56 6.28
C GLY A 340 0.97 35.19 6.86
N LEU A 341 0.55 34.22 6.01
CA LEU A 341 0.33 32.83 6.44
C LEU A 341 1.60 32.12 6.90
N MET A 342 2.76 32.48 6.34
CA MET A 342 4.05 31.98 6.84
C MET A 342 4.36 32.48 8.27
N ASP A 343 3.97 33.73 8.62
CA ASP A 343 4.09 34.25 9.98
C ASP A 343 3.22 33.43 10.96
N GLU A 344 2.01 33.05 10.52
CA GLU A 344 1.15 32.18 11.30
C GLU A 344 1.70 30.75 11.43
N ALA A 345 2.34 30.21 10.38
CA ALA A 345 3.04 28.92 10.45
C ALA A 345 4.14 28.92 11.53
N VAL A 346 4.90 30.02 11.62
CA VAL A 346 5.93 30.22 12.67
C VAL A 346 5.29 30.26 14.06
N LYS A 347 4.17 31.00 14.24
CA LYS A 347 3.46 31.07 15.52
C LYS A 347 2.92 29.73 15.97
N LEU A 348 2.42 28.90 15.04
CA LEU A 348 1.99 27.52 15.32
C LEU A 348 3.15 26.60 15.70
N GLY A 349 4.39 26.93 15.30
CA GLY A 349 5.58 26.12 15.54
C GLY A 349 5.73 24.95 14.56
N VAL A 350 5.11 25.02 13.35
CA VAL A 350 5.25 24.00 12.33
C VAL A 350 6.54 24.16 11.53
N ASP A 351 7.02 23.04 10.95
CA ASP A 351 8.31 22.98 10.26
C ASP A 351 8.28 23.62 8.86
N MET A 352 7.09 23.72 8.22
CA MET A 352 6.99 24.05 6.80
C MET A 352 5.68 24.78 6.46
N PHE A 353 5.74 25.67 5.48
CA PHE A 353 4.60 26.21 4.75
C PHE A 353 4.48 25.52 3.39
N LEU A 354 3.30 25.04 3.02
CA LEU A 354 3.00 24.35 1.75
C LEU A 354 2.06 25.22 0.91
N LEU A 355 2.54 25.74 -0.22
CA LEU A 355 1.74 26.43 -1.22
C LEU A 355 0.97 25.41 -2.06
N ASP A 356 -0.35 25.44 -2.00
CA ASP A 356 -1.26 24.57 -2.74
C ASP A 356 -1.61 25.11 -4.14
N ASP A 357 -2.63 24.57 -4.80
CA ASP A 357 -3.07 24.90 -6.17
C ASP A 357 -3.37 26.41 -6.36
N GLY A 358 -3.15 26.91 -7.58
CA GLY A 358 -3.53 28.27 -7.95
C GLY A 358 -2.36 29.25 -8.17
N TRP A 359 -1.10 28.83 -8.11
CA TRP A 359 0.07 29.70 -8.19
C TRP A 359 0.61 29.93 -9.62
N PHE A 360 0.07 29.26 -10.66
CA PHE A 360 0.66 29.20 -12.01
C PHE A 360 -0.32 29.64 -13.11
N GLY A 361 0.23 29.74 -14.34
CA GLY A 361 -0.48 30.13 -15.55
C GLY A 361 -0.53 31.64 -15.78
N ASN A 362 -0.13 32.11 -16.95
CA ASN A 362 -0.16 33.55 -17.31
C ASN A 362 -1.17 33.86 -18.40
N LYS A 363 -1.20 33.12 -19.52
CA LYS A 363 -2.24 33.26 -20.54
C LYS A 363 -3.61 32.81 -20.00
N TYR A 364 -3.61 31.77 -19.21
CA TYR A 364 -4.77 31.19 -18.52
C TYR A 364 -4.47 31.05 -17.03
N PRO A 365 -4.57 32.17 -16.25
CA PRO A 365 -4.25 32.12 -14.82
C PRO A 365 -5.07 31.09 -14.06
N ARG A 366 -4.42 30.30 -13.22
CA ARG A 366 -5.08 29.29 -12.39
C ARG A 366 -5.88 29.94 -11.27
N SER A 367 -7.08 30.42 -11.60
CA SER A 367 -8.04 31.04 -10.68
C SER A 367 -9.27 30.16 -10.41
N GLY A 368 -9.23 28.88 -10.83
CA GLY A 368 -10.27 27.88 -10.70
C GLY A 368 -9.92 26.62 -11.47
N ASP A 369 -10.75 25.59 -11.38
CA ASP A 369 -10.50 24.26 -11.96
C ASP A 369 -10.53 24.20 -13.51
N HIS A 370 -10.99 25.27 -14.19
CA HIS A 370 -11.30 25.22 -15.61
C HIS A 370 -10.14 25.57 -16.52
N GLN A 371 -9.03 26.08 -15.98
CA GLN A 371 -7.94 26.60 -16.78
C GLN A 371 -6.58 26.58 -16.08
N GLY A 372 -5.52 26.71 -16.85
CA GLY A 372 -4.15 26.90 -16.41
C GLY A 372 -3.39 25.62 -16.12
N LEU A 373 -4.05 24.49 -15.83
CA LEU A 373 -3.37 23.25 -15.51
C LEU A 373 -2.56 22.76 -16.71
N GLY A 374 -1.26 22.55 -16.51
CA GLY A 374 -0.25 22.27 -17.54
C GLY A 374 0.77 23.39 -17.72
N ASP A 375 0.44 24.63 -17.36
CA ASP A 375 1.27 25.82 -17.56
C ASP A 375 2.06 26.18 -16.29
N TRP A 376 3.08 25.41 -15.96
CA TRP A 376 3.83 25.44 -14.70
C TRP A 376 4.82 26.61 -14.58
N LYS A 377 4.32 27.81 -14.85
CA LYS A 377 5.04 29.05 -14.61
C LYS A 377 4.19 29.92 -13.68
N GLU A 378 4.82 30.48 -12.65
CA GLU A 378 4.13 31.34 -11.69
C GLU A 378 3.34 32.46 -12.36
N THR A 379 2.13 32.72 -11.87
CA THR A 379 1.28 33.79 -12.39
C THR A 379 1.74 35.15 -11.85
N ALA A 380 2.10 36.06 -12.76
CA ALA A 380 2.63 37.38 -12.39
C ALA A 380 1.65 38.24 -11.60
N ASP A 381 0.35 38.05 -11.82
CA ASP A 381 -0.71 38.81 -11.13
C ASP A 381 -0.75 38.51 -9.63
N LYS A 382 -0.53 37.27 -9.22
CA LYS A 382 -0.53 36.85 -7.81
C LYS A 382 0.85 36.89 -7.17
N LEU A 383 1.88 36.54 -7.94
CA LEU A 383 3.26 36.39 -7.50
C LEU A 383 4.19 37.25 -8.36
N PRO A 384 4.13 38.60 -8.22
CA PRO A 384 4.91 39.50 -9.07
C PRO A 384 6.42 39.33 -8.92
N ASN A 385 6.89 38.84 -7.76
CA ASN A 385 8.31 38.55 -7.49
C ASN A 385 8.64 37.05 -7.62
N GLY A 386 7.68 36.25 -8.10
CA GLY A 386 7.84 34.81 -8.35
C GLY A 386 7.88 33.91 -7.11
N VAL A 387 7.94 32.61 -7.33
CA VAL A 387 8.06 31.59 -6.25
C VAL A 387 9.34 31.78 -5.43
N GLY A 388 10.42 32.30 -6.06
CA GLY A 388 11.69 32.53 -5.36
C GLY A 388 11.56 33.46 -4.15
N ARG A 389 10.72 34.48 -4.24
CA ARG A 389 10.43 35.39 -3.14
C ARG A 389 9.80 34.66 -1.95
N LEU A 390 8.87 33.75 -2.21
CA LEU A 390 8.22 32.96 -1.15
C LEU A 390 9.21 32.00 -0.47
N VAL A 391 10.10 31.38 -1.25
CA VAL A 391 11.19 30.53 -0.72
C VAL A 391 12.11 31.34 0.20
N GLU A 392 12.53 32.54 -0.23
CA GLU A 392 13.36 33.42 0.59
C GLU A 392 12.69 33.86 1.88
N GLU A 393 11.41 34.20 1.84
CA GLU A 393 10.63 34.58 3.03
C GLU A 393 10.49 33.43 4.02
N ALA A 394 10.19 32.22 3.54
CA ALA A 394 10.16 31.05 4.40
C ALA A 394 11.52 30.80 5.09
N GLN A 395 12.63 30.90 4.33
CA GLN A 395 13.99 30.77 4.87
C GLN A 395 14.32 31.83 5.92
N LYS A 396 13.98 33.13 5.67
CA LYS A 396 14.15 34.22 6.64
C LYS A 396 13.37 33.97 7.94
N LYS A 397 12.22 33.36 7.84
CA LYS A 397 11.35 33.00 8.99
C LYS A 397 11.77 31.68 9.67
N GLY A 398 12.77 30.97 9.14
CA GLY A 398 13.30 29.74 9.72
C GLY A 398 12.44 28.49 9.45
N ILE A 399 11.49 28.54 8.52
CA ILE A 399 10.66 27.42 8.12
C ILE A 399 11.01 26.93 6.69
N LYS A 400 10.60 25.70 6.34
CA LYS A 400 10.75 25.15 5.00
C LYS A 400 9.60 25.62 4.10
N PHE A 401 9.84 25.55 2.77
CA PHE A 401 8.82 25.84 1.75
C PHE A 401 8.53 24.60 0.91
N GLY A 402 7.26 24.25 0.77
CA GLY A 402 6.75 23.21 -0.12
C GLY A 402 5.83 23.78 -1.19
N ILE A 403 5.62 23.02 -2.27
CA ILE A 403 4.77 23.44 -3.38
C ILE A 403 3.95 22.26 -3.94
N TRP A 404 2.71 22.55 -4.35
CA TRP A 404 1.81 21.62 -5.00
C TRP A 404 2.02 21.58 -6.51
N ILE A 405 1.94 20.39 -7.10
CA ILE A 405 1.93 20.16 -8.55
C ILE A 405 0.95 19.04 -8.92
N GLU A 406 0.37 19.12 -10.13
CA GLU A 406 -0.45 18.06 -10.75
C GLU A 406 0.03 17.84 -12.20
N PRO A 407 1.26 17.33 -12.39
CA PRO A 407 1.93 17.41 -13.68
C PRO A 407 1.48 16.35 -14.71
N GLU A 408 0.64 15.42 -14.31
CA GLU A 408 0.06 14.36 -15.16
C GLU A 408 -1.24 14.81 -15.84
N MET A 409 -1.77 15.99 -15.47
CA MET A 409 -3.07 16.50 -15.94
C MET A 409 -2.93 17.80 -16.69
N VAL A 410 -3.91 18.09 -17.52
CA VAL A 410 -3.96 19.32 -18.31
C VAL A 410 -5.40 19.80 -18.47
N ASN A 411 -5.61 21.12 -18.43
CA ASN A 411 -6.88 21.72 -18.85
C ASN A 411 -6.90 22.00 -20.36
N PRO A 412 -8.05 21.91 -21.03
CA PRO A 412 -8.20 22.41 -22.41
C PRO A 412 -7.83 23.88 -22.59
N LYS A 413 -8.07 24.72 -21.55
CA LYS A 413 -7.60 26.11 -21.49
C LYS A 413 -6.23 26.16 -20.83
N SER A 414 -5.18 25.77 -21.58
CA SER A 414 -3.77 25.90 -21.22
C SER A 414 -2.93 26.05 -22.46
N GLU A 415 -1.78 26.70 -22.35
CA GLU A 415 -0.80 26.81 -23.45
C GLU A 415 -0.22 25.45 -23.83
N LEU A 416 -0.10 24.54 -22.83
CA LEU A 416 0.38 23.18 -23.08
C LEU A 416 -0.57 22.42 -24.02
N TYR A 417 -1.88 22.45 -23.75
CA TYR A 417 -2.87 21.76 -24.59
C TYR A 417 -2.95 22.38 -25.99
N GLU A 418 -2.85 23.73 -26.13
CA GLU A 418 -2.81 24.39 -27.43
C GLU A 418 -1.66 23.90 -28.31
N LYS A 419 -0.48 23.65 -27.69
CA LYS A 419 0.74 23.23 -28.38
C LYS A 419 0.81 21.73 -28.64
N HIS A 420 0.24 20.92 -27.75
CA HIS A 420 0.43 19.48 -27.69
C HIS A 420 -0.87 18.70 -27.44
N LYS A 421 -1.85 18.89 -28.32
CA LYS A 421 -3.10 18.11 -28.27
C LYS A 421 -2.89 16.61 -28.44
N ASP A 422 -1.81 16.21 -29.10
CA ASP A 422 -1.39 14.82 -29.29
C ASP A 422 -0.79 14.16 -28.04
N TRP A 423 -0.55 14.95 -26.98
CA TRP A 423 -0.02 14.44 -25.69
C TRP A 423 -1.09 13.97 -24.71
N VAL A 424 -2.36 14.24 -24.99
CA VAL A 424 -3.44 13.81 -24.13
C VAL A 424 -3.98 12.44 -24.54
N ILE A 425 -4.45 11.68 -23.56
CA ILE A 425 -5.20 10.44 -23.81
C ILE A 425 -6.61 10.86 -24.24
N HIS A 426 -6.96 10.66 -25.52
CA HIS A 426 -8.27 11.04 -26.08
C HIS A 426 -8.66 10.18 -27.29
N LEU A 427 -9.94 9.90 -27.44
CA LEU A 427 -10.48 9.15 -28.58
C LEU A 427 -10.50 10.04 -29.84
N PRO A 428 -9.91 9.62 -30.99
CA PRO A 428 -9.74 10.47 -32.15
C PRO A 428 -11.06 10.77 -32.90
N ASN A 429 -12.10 10.00 -32.64
CA ASN A 429 -13.41 10.08 -33.36
C ASN A 429 -14.60 10.30 -32.41
N ARG A 430 -14.35 10.79 -31.21
CA ARG A 430 -15.34 11.10 -30.17
C ARG A 430 -15.04 12.45 -29.56
N ASP A 431 -16.08 13.07 -28.96
CA ASP A 431 -15.88 14.22 -28.10
C ASP A 431 -15.07 13.86 -26.88
N GLU A 432 -14.23 14.78 -26.42
CA GLU A 432 -13.45 14.59 -25.19
C GLU A 432 -14.38 14.56 -23.98
N TYR A 433 -14.17 13.59 -23.10
CA TYR A 433 -14.82 13.54 -21.79
C TYR A 433 -13.87 14.06 -20.72
N TYR A 434 -14.32 15.04 -19.96
CA TYR A 434 -13.55 15.66 -18.90
C TYR A 434 -14.01 15.19 -17.54
N PHE A 435 -13.08 14.71 -16.70
CA PHE A 435 -13.31 14.54 -15.29
C PHE A 435 -12.66 15.72 -14.57
N ARG A 436 -13.42 16.45 -13.74
CA ARG A 436 -12.96 17.67 -13.06
C ARG A 436 -12.32 18.70 -14.03
N ASN A 437 -12.91 18.88 -15.22
CA ASN A 437 -12.42 19.76 -16.29
C ASN A 437 -10.98 19.46 -16.77
N GLN A 438 -10.49 18.25 -16.58
CA GLN A 438 -9.13 17.83 -16.87
C GLN A 438 -9.08 16.71 -17.92
N LEU A 439 -7.95 16.64 -18.61
CA LEU A 439 -7.50 15.51 -19.43
C LEU A 439 -6.21 14.95 -18.85
N VAL A 440 -5.96 13.68 -19.09
CA VAL A 440 -4.78 12.97 -18.65
C VAL A 440 -3.71 13.01 -19.73
N LEU A 441 -2.50 13.42 -19.40
CA LEU A 441 -1.33 13.37 -20.29
C LEU A 441 -0.85 11.93 -20.48
N ASP A 442 -0.51 11.55 -21.69
CA ASP A 442 -0.12 10.18 -22.06
C ASP A 442 1.31 9.83 -21.62
N LEU A 443 1.48 9.33 -20.40
CA LEU A 443 2.78 8.90 -19.89
C LEU A 443 3.34 7.63 -20.57
N SER A 444 2.61 6.98 -21.49
CA SER A 444 3.22 5.98 -22.37
C SER A 444 4.19 6.61 -23.38
N ASN A 445 4.04 7.93 -23.64
CA ASN A 445 4.86 8.70 -24.55
C ASN A 445 6.11 9.28 -23.84
N PRO A 446 7.34 8.96 -24.31
CA PRO A 446 8.59 9.48 -23.72
C PRO A 446 8.67 11.01 -23.70
N ALA A 447 8.12 11.72 -24.71
CA ALA A 447 8.12 13.19 -24.73
C ALA A 447 7.27 13.78 -23.59
N VAL A 448 6.15 13.12 -23.24
CA VAL A 448 5.33 13.49 -22.07
C VAL A 448 6.06 13.19 -20.77
N GLN A 449 6.78 12.03 -20.68
CA GLN A 449 7.63 11.73 -19.52
C GLN A 449 8.70 12.81 -19.31
N ASP A 450 9.34 13.28 -20.41
CA ASP A 450 10.33 14.36 -20.34
C ASP A 450 9.71 15.68 -19.86
N HIS A 451 8.51 16.00 -20.33
CA HIS A 451 7.78 17.17 -19.87
C HIS A 451 7.47 17.11 -18.36
N VAL A 452 6.87 16.01 -17.91
CA VAL A 452 6.47 15.83 -16.49
C VAL A 452 7.70 15.85 -15.57
N PHE A 453 8.78 15.16 -15.93
CA PHE A 453 10.07 15.29 -15.22
C PHE A 453 10.55 16.75 -15.21
N GLY A 454 10.46 17.42 -16.35
CA GLY A 454 10.89 18.82 -16.53
C GLY A 454 10.14 19.81 -15.66
N VAL A 455 8.90 19.53 -15.24
CA VAL A 455 8.16 20.36 -14.27
C VAL A 455 8.90 20.42 -12.94
N VAL A 456 9.20 19.24 -12.36
CA VAL A 456 9.95 19.15 -11.09
C VAL A 456 11.36 19.73 -11.25
N ASP A 457 12.04 19.34 -12.32
CA ASP A 457 13.43 19.73 -12.58
C ASP A 457 13.61 21.25 -12.69
N LYS A 458 12.71 21.93 -13.39
CA LYS A 458 12.73 23.39 -13.53
C LYS A 458 12.46 24.09 -12.21
N LEU A 459 11.46 23.62 -11.43
CA LEU A 459 11.16 24.19 -10.12
C LEU A 459 12.36 24.06 -9.16
N MET A 460 12.96 22.87 -9.09
CA MET A 460 14.14 22.64 -8.24
C MET A 460 15.38 23.41 -8.70
N THR A 461 15.56 23.58 -10.00
CA THR A 461 16.72 24.31 -10.56
C THR A 461 16.56 25.81 -10.36
N ASN A 462 15.37 26.35 -10.61
CA ASN A 462 15.10 27.78 -10.47
C ASN A 462 14.97 28.22 -9.00
N TYR A 463 14.47 27.32 -8.15
CA TYR A 463 14.15 27.59 -6.74
C TYR A 463 14.72 26.50 -5.83
N PRO A 464 16.05 26.44 -5.64
CA PRO A 464 16.71 25.33 -4.93
C PRO A 464 16.35 25.23 -3.43
N GLY A 465 15.64 26.22 -2.90
CA GLY A 465 15.11 26.20 -1.52
C GLY A 465 13.75 25.51 -1.37
N ILE A 466 13.13 25.01 -2.45
CA ILE A 466 11.95 24.15 -2.35
C ILE A 466 12.36 22.85 -1.65
N ALA A 467 11.68 22.54 -0.55
CA ALA A 467 12.01 21.42 0.33
C ALA A 467 11.00 20.27 0.28
N PHE A 468 9.88 20.46 -0.44
CA PHE A 468 8.78 19.47 -0.44
C PHE A 468 7.85 19.66 -1.65
N PHE A 469 7.34 18.56 -2.19
CA PHE A 469 6.27 18.59 -3.19
C PHE A 469 5.03 17.82 -2.72
N LYS A 470 3.85 18.42 -2.95
CA LYS A 470 2.57 17.70 -2.98
C LYS A 470 2.25 17.41 -4.44
N TRP A 471 2.31 16.14 -4.82
CA TRP A 471 2.06 15.68 -6.18
C TRP A 471 0.66 15.09 -6.28
N ASP A 472 -0.21 15.75 -7.03
CA ASP A 472 -1.61 15.37 -7.20
C ASP A 472 -1.92 14.69 -8.53
N CYS A 473 -3.10 14.04 -8.60
CA CYS A 473 -3.62 13.37 -9.79
C CYS A 473 -5.13 13.21 -9.65
N ASN A 474 -5.89 14.17 -10.15
CA ASN A 474 -7.33 14.26 -9.82
C ASN A 474 -8.26 13.62 -10.85
N SER A 475 -7.75 13.16 -12.01
CA SER A 475 -8.58 12.56 -13.06
C SER A 475 -8.24 11.10 -13.31
N PRO A 476 -9.24 10.20 -13.39
CA PRO A 476 -9.05 8.88 -13.99
C PRO A 476 -8.86 8.98 -15.50
N ILE A 477 -8.39 7.90 -16.14
CA ILE A 477 -8.36 7.80 -17.61
C ILE A 477 -9.76 7.49 -18.11
N THR A 478 -10.38 8.47 -18.77
CA THR A 478 -11.77 8.39 -19.29
C THR A 478 -11.85 8.28 -20.80
N ASN A 479 -10.81 8.70 -21.52
CA ASN A 479 -10.71 8.67 -22.98
C ASN A 479 -9.60 7.65 -23.37
N ILE A 480 -9.95 6.40 -23.59
CA ILE A 480 -9.03 5.27 -23.60
C ILE A 480 -8.33 5.08 -24.97
N TYR A 481 -7.54 6.06 -25.40
CA TYR A 481 -6.75 5.96 -26.62
C TYR A 481 -5.49 6.83 -26.53
N SER A 482 -4.35 6.23 -26.88
CA SER A 482 -3.05 6.87 -26.97
C SER A 482 -2.65 7.08 -28.44
N SER A 483 -2.41 8.33 -28.83
CA SER A 483 -1.87 8.64 -30.16
C SER A 483 -0.46 8.07 -30.37
N TYR A 484 0.30 7.86 -29.28
CA TYR A 484 1.65 7.30 -29.32
C TYR A 484 1.66 5.78 -29.52
N LEU A 485 0.77 5.03 -28.83
CA LEU A 485 0.76 3.55 -28.87
C LEU A 485 0.25 2.95 -30.19
N LYS A 486 -0.43 3.71 -31.02
CA LYS A 486 -0.94 3.30 -32.35
C LYS A 486 -1.77 2.01 -32.28
N ASP A 487 -1.25 0.90 -32.80
CA ASP A 487 -1.89 -0.41 -32.81
C ASP A 487 -1.81 -1.17 -31.49
N LYS A 488 -1.01 -0.68 -30.52
CA LYS A 488 -0.85 -1.29 -29.19
C LYS A 488 -1.75 -0.66 -28.11
N GLN A 489 -3.00 -0.34 -28.44
CA GLN A 489 -3.90 0.37 -27.52
C GLN A 489 -4.18 -0.39 -26.22
N SER A 490 -4.20 -1.73 -26.25
CA SER A 490 -4.35 -2.56 -25.06
C SER A 490 -3.16 -2.48 -24.07
N HIS A 491 -2.04 -1.87 -24.46
CA HIS A 491 -0.91 -1.63 -23.56
C HIS A 491 -1.10 -0.35 -22.71
N LEU A 492 -2.08 0.53 -23.02
CA LEU A 492 -2.18 1.88 -22.45
C LEU A 492 -2.12 1.88 -20.91
N TYR A 493 -2.95 1.10 -20.24
CA TYR A 493 -2.99 1.09 -18.78
C TYR A 493 -1.68 0.61 -18.13
N ILE A 494 -0.95 -0.29 -18.78
CA ILE A 494 0.33 -0.81 -18.29
C ILE A 494 1.45 0.19 -18.57
N GLU A 495 1.54 0.69 -19.81
CA GLU A 495 2.63 1.58 -20.23
C GLU A 495 2.50 2.97 -19.61
N TYR A 496 1.28 3.44 -19.30
CA TYR A 496 1.07 4.65 -18.51
C TYR A 496 1.75 4.57 -17.14
N VAL A 497 1.49 3.51 -16.40
CA VAL A 497 2.08 3.30 -15.06
C VAL A 497 3.59 3.10 -15.13
N ARG A 498 4.08 2.33 -16.10
CA ARG A 498 5.52 2.19 -16.35
C ARG A 498 6.18 3.53 -16.69
N GLY A 499 5.48 4.37 -17.45
CA GLY A 499 5.92 5.72 -17.76
C GLY A 499 5.99 6.61 -16.52
N LEU A 500 4.98 6.56 -15.65
CA LEU A 500 4.98 7.25 -14.36
C LEU A 500 6.20 6.83 -13.52
N TYR A 501 6.47 5.52 -13.40
CA TYR A 501 7.62 5.05 -12.62
C TYR A 501 8.96 5.50 -13.22
N LYS A 502 9.10 5.56 -14.55
CA LYS A 502 10.30 6.13 -15.19
C LYS A 502 10.52 7.59 -14.81
N VAL A 503 9.45 8.39 -14.77
CA VAL A 503 9.53 9.78 -14.33
C VAL A 503 9.93 9.88 -12.86
N LEU A 504 9.23 9.13 -11.99
CA LEU A 504 9.49 9.15 -10.55
C LEU A 504 10.90 8.64 -10.20
N GLU A 505 11.40 7.63 -10.91
CA GLU A 505 12.78 7.14 -10.74
C GLU A 505 13.81 8.21 -11.14
N ARG A 506 13.57 8.97 -12.23
CA ARG A 506 14.42 10.10 -12.64
C ARG A 506 14.44 11.20 -11.57
N VAL A 507 13.26 11.53 -11.01
CA VAL A 507 13.17 12.51 -9.90
C VAL A 507 13.94 12.01 -8.69
N LYS A 508 13.73 10.76 -8.26
CA LYS A 508 14.43 10.15 -7.13
C LYS A 508 15.95 10.15 -7.30
N ASN A 509 16.43 9.80 -8.50
CA ASN A 509 17.87 9.74 -8.79
C ASN A 509 18.53 11.12 -8.82
N LYS A 510 17.85 12.14 -9.34
CA LYS A 510 18.38 13.50 -9.38
C LYS A 510 18.21 14.24 -8.06
N TYR A 511 17.13 13.99 -7.33
CA TYR A 511 16.77 14.66 -6.08
C TYR A 511 16.47 13.60 -4.98
N PRO A 512 17.46 12.81 -4.56
CA PRO A 512 17.26 11.69 -3.64
C PRO A 512 16.71 12.14 -2.28
N ASP A 513 17.05 13.34 -1.86
CA ASP A 513 16.67 13.91 -0.56
C ASP A 513 15.32 14.61 -0.55
N LEU A 514 14.68 14.81 -1.70
CA LEU A 514 13.41 15.51 -1.80
C LEU A 514 12.24 14.64 -1.26
N PRO A 515 11.60 15.02 -0.15
CA PRO A 515 10.37 14.38 0.30
C PRO A 515 9.20 14.83 -0.56
N MET A 516 8.25 13.91 -0.80
CA MET A 516 7.06 14.18 -1.58
C MET A 516 5.84 13.53 -0.93
N MET A 517 4.70 14.24 -0.97
CA MET A 517 3.37 13.73 -0.62
C MET A 517 2.65 13.29 -1.89
N LEU A 518 2.16 12.07 -1.90
CA LEU A 518 1.28 11.55 -2.94
C LEU A 518 -0.16 11.99 -2.67
N CYS A 519 -0.80 12.59 -3.65
CA CYS A 519 -2.22 12.90 -3.64
C CYS A 519 -2.90 12.38 -4.93
N ALA A 520 -4.17 12.07 -4.85
CA ALA A 520 -5.01 11.77 -6.03
C ALA A 520 -6.46 12.12 -5.70
N GLY A 521 -6.72 13.42 -5.39
CA GLY A 521 -7.97 13.85 -4.79
C GLY A 521 -8.27 13.04 -3.52
N GLY A 522 -7.34 13.04 -2.58
CA GLY A 522 -7.32 12.12 -1.46
C GLY A 522 -6.52 10.85 -1.75
N GLY A 523 -6.96 9.71 -1.18
CA GLY A 523 -6.30 8.40 -1.25
C GLY A 523 -6.46 7.63 -2.56
N GLY A 524 -6.82 8.31 -3.66
CA GLY A 524 -7.19 7.68 -4.93
C GLY A 524 -6.10 6.86 -5.64
N ARG A 525 -4.86 6.80 -5.10
CA ARG A 525 -3.78 5.91 -5.60
C ARG A 525 -2.73 5.59 -4.55
N SER A 526 -3.17 5.34 -3.32
CA SER A 526 -2.28 4.94 -2.22
C SER A 526 -1.90 3.47 -2.34
N ASP A 527 -0.65 3.17 -2.69
CA ASP A 527 -0.08 1.84 -2.80
C ASP A 527 1.40 1.82 -2.43
N PHE A 528 1.96 0.62 -2.17
CA PHE A 528 3.35 0.50 -1.74
C PHE A 528 4.36 0.72 -2.86
N GLU A 529 4.02 0.57 -4.14
CA GLU A 529 4.98 0.89 -5.21
C GLU A 529 5.20 2.40 -5.30
N ALA A 530 4.12 3.21 -5.19
CA ALA A 530 4.23 4.64 -5.13
C ALA A 530 5.09 5.11 -3.93
N LEU A 531 4.97 4.47 -2.77
CA LEU A 531 5.73 4.83 -1.56
C LEU A 531 7.25 4.58 -1.67
N LYS A 532 7.76 3.93 -2.72
CA LYS A 532 9.20 3.92 -3.05
C LYS A 532 9.72 5.31 -3.46
N TYR A 533 8.81 6.18 -3.89
CA TYR A 533 9.11 7.52 -4.41
C TYR A 533 8.57 8.62 -3.50
N PHE A 534 7.50 8.35 -2.76
CA PHE A 534 6.82 9.28 -1.86
C PHE A 534 7.09 8.93 -0.39
N THR A 535 7.23 9.96 0.44
CA THR A 535 7.43 9.78 1.88
C THR A 535 6.12 9.55 2.63
N GLU A 536 5.02 10.04 2.05
CA GLU A 536 3.70 10.07 2.64
C GLU A 536 2.62 10.28 1.57
N PHE A 537 1.35 10.07 1.95
CA PHE A 537 0.21 10.34 1.08
C PHE A 537 -0.90 11.11 1.81
N TRP A 538 -1.75 11.78 1.03
CA TRP A 538 -2.96 12.44 1.48
C TRP A 538 -4.10 11.42 1.46
N PRO A 539 -4.61 10.94 2.62
CA PRO A 539 -5.57 9.84 2.63
C PRO A 539 -6.97 10.23 2.16
N SER A 540 -7.37 11.50 2.36
CA SER A 540 -8.68 11.99 1.95
C SER A 540 -8.74 13.51 1.93
N ASP A 541 -9.48 14.07 0.95
CA ASP A 541 -9.87 15.48 0.95
C ASP A 541 -10.93 15.79 2.03
N ASN A 542 -11.60 14.75 2.55
CA ASN A 542 -12.46 14.89 3.70
C ASN A 542 -11.62 14.99 4.98
N THR A 543 -11.62 16.17 5.56
CA THR A 543 -10.87 16.50 6.76
C THR A 543 -11.77 16.64 8.01
N ASP A 544 -13.08 16.37 7.87
CA ASP A 544 -13.97 16.27 9.02
C ASP A 544 -13.41 15.28 10.04
N PRO A 545 -13.19 15.66 11.30
CA PRO A 545 -12.46 14.82 12.24
C PRO A 545 -13.20 13.53 12.61
N ILE A 546 -14.53 13.50 12.50
CA ILE A 546 -15.29 12.26 12.73
C ILE A 546 -15.03 11.28 11.58
N GLU A 547 -15.14 11.74 10.32
CA GLU A 547 -14.86 10.91 9.16
C GLU A 547 -13.39 10.45 9.15
N ARG A 548 -12.47 11.31 9.57
CA ARG A 548 -11.04 10.96 9.68
C ARG A 548 -10.75 9.85 10.69
N LEU A 549 -11.56 9.69 11.75
CA LEU A 549 -11.44 8.53 12.63
C LEU A 549 -11.66 7.22 11.88
N PHE A 550 -12.63 7.16 10.95
CA PHE A 550 -12.89 5.99 10.12
C PHE A 550 -11.85 5.81 9.02
N ILE A 551 -11.51 6.89 8.30
CA ILE A 551 -10.55 6.86 7.19
C ILE A 551 -9.15 6.47 7.69
N GLN A 552 -8.67 7.07 8.79
CA GLN A 552 -7.38 6.73 9.39
C GLN A 552 -7.37 5.30 9.95
N TRP A 553 -8.48 4.83 10.53
CA TRP A 553 -8.64 3.45 10.95
C TRP A 553 -8.54 2.47 9.78
N GLY A 554 -9.20 2.76 8.66
CA GLY A 554 -9.18 1.94 7.46
C GLY A 554 -7.78 1.83 6.84
N PHE A 555 -7.12 2.97 6.59
CA PHE A 555 -5.75 2.95 6.05
C PHE A 555 -4.73 2.34 7.01
N SER A 556 -4.91 2.49 8.33
CA SER A 556 -4.03 1.91 9.34
C SER A 556 -4.02 0.38 9.37
N GLN A 557 -4.97 -0.27 8.66
CA GLN A 557 -4.97 -1.72 8.52
C GLN A 557 -3.73 -2.23 7.76
N ILE A 558 -3.10 -1.37 6.96
CA ILE A 558 -1.93 -1.75 6.17
C ILE A 558 -0.82 -0.69 6.15
N PHE A 559 -1.14 0.60 6.25
CA PHE A 559 -0.17 1.69 6.18
C PHE A 559 0.20 2.22 7.57
N PRO A 560 1.50 2.41 7.87
CA PRO A 560 1.91 3.03 9.13
C PRO A 560 1.53 4.51 9.20
N SER A 561 1.26 5.02 10.40
CA SER A 561 0.90 6.42 10.69
C SER A 561 1.83 7.45 10.03
N LYS A 562 3.10 7.12 9.90
CA LYS A 562 4.16 7.93 9.26
C LYS A 562 3.83 8.30 7.80
N THR A 563 3.06 7.49 7.10
CA THR A 563 2.70 7.73 5.69
C THR A 563 1.40 8.49 5.51
N MET A 564 0.57 8.59 6.54
CA MET A 564 -0.75 9.20 6.46
C MET A 564 -0.71 10.67 6.92
N CYS A 565 -1.06 11.60 6.02
CA CYS A 565 -1.17 13.01 6.38
C CYS A 565 -2.54 13.30 7.02
N ALA A 566 -2.53 14.02 8.12
CA ALA A 566 -3.74 14.43 8.82
C ALA A 566 -3.65 15.92 9.19
N HIS A 567 -4.60 16.71 8.69
CA HIS A 567 -4.60 18.13 8.89
C HIS A 567 -5.77 18.58 9.78
N VAL A 568 -5.50 19.59 10.60
CA VAL A 568 -6.52 20.37 11.33
C VAL A 568 -7.08 21.39 10.36
N THR A 569 -8.40 21.40 10.15
CA THR A 569 -9.01 22.18 9.07
C THR A 569 -10.27 22.93 9.53
N THR A 570 -10.89 23.67 8.61
CA THR A 570 -12.17 24.35 8.85
C THR A 570 -13.38 23.39 8.81
N TRP A 571 -13.26 22.21 8.21
CA TRP A 571 -14.31 21.20 8.23
C TRP A 571 -14.43 20.60 9.63
N ASN A 572 -15.46 20.95 10.37
CA ASN A 572 -15.49 20.61 11.79
C ASN A 572 -16.84 20.12 12.34
N ARG A 573 -17.96 20.28 11.61
CA ARG A 573 -19.31 19.89 12.08
C ARG A 573 -19.60 20.26 13.55
N GLY A 574 -19.07 21.39 14.02
CA GLY A 574 -19.22 21.84 15.41
C GLY A 574 -18.27 21.20 16.42
N THR A 575 -17.25 20.44 15.97
CA THR A 575 -16.19 19.92 16.83
C THR A 575 -15.25 21.03 17.30
N SER A 576 -14.73 20.90 18.52
CA SER A 576 -13.75 21.83 19.07
C SER A 576 -12.40 21.74 18.33
N ILE A 577 -11.58 22.79 18.44
CA ILE A 577 -10.20 22.77 17.93
C ILE A 577 -9.39 21.60 18.56
N LYS A 578 -9.66 21.33 19.86
CA LYS A 578 -9.04 20.20 20.57
C LYS A 578 -9.36 18.87 19.89
N PHE A 579 -10.62 18.58 19.62
CA PHE A 579 -11.03 17.32 18.99
C PHE A 579 -10.37 17.14 17.62
N ARG A 580 -10.40 18.18 16.77
CA ARG A 580 -9.76 18.17 15.43
C ARG A 580 -8.27 17.92 15.51
N THR A 581 -7.58 18.60 16.42
CA THR A 581 -6.12 18.48 16.58
C THR A 581 -5.73 17.10 17.12
N ASP A 582 -6.46 16.59 18.12
CA ASP A 582 -6.19 15.28 18.70
C ASP A 582 -6.36 14.16 17.66
N VAL A 583 -7.36 14.26 16.77
CA VAL A 583 -7.53 13.33 15.64
C VAL A 583 -6.35 13.43 14.66
N ALA A 584 -5.92 14.63 14.31
CA ALA A 584 -4.82 14.83 13.38
C ALA A 584 -3.47 14.35 13.95
N MET A 585 -3.27 14.43 15.26
CA MET A 585 -2.06 13.96 15.93
C MET A 585 -1.86 12.44 15.90
N MET A 586 -2.86 11.65 15.50
CA MET A 586 -2.71 10.19 15.33
C MET A 586 -1.79 9.82 14.16
N CYS A 587 -1.51 10.76 13.25
CA CYS A 587 -0.75 10.53 12.02
C CYS A 587 0.26 11.67 11.81
N LYS A 588 0.72 11.92 10.58
CA LYS A 588 1.56 13.08 10.25
C LYS A 588 0.74 14.36 10.36
N LEU A 589 1.00 15.14 11.41
CA LEU A 589 0.26 16.37 11.73
C LEU A 589 0.54 17.49 10.72
N GLY A 590 -0.52 18.15 10.29
CA GLY A 590 -0.50 19.41 9.57
C GLY A 590 -1.71 20.29 9.91
N PHE A 591 -1.72 21.48 9.35
CA PHE A 591 -2.82 22.42 9.43
C PHE A 591 -3.18 22.90 8.03
N ASP A 592 -4.48 23.12 7.82
CA ASP A 592 -5.06 23.71 6.61
C ASP A 592 -6.34 24.43 7.04
N ILE A 593 -6.19 25.58 7.68
CA ILE A 593 -7.23 26.25 8.42
C ILE A 593 -7.10 27.77 8.29
N LYS A 594 -8.23 28.48 8.33
CA LYS A 594 -8.28 29.93 8.47
C LYS A 594 -7.91 30.29 9.90
N LEU A 595 -6.69 30.75 10.10
CA LEU A 595 -6.18 31.08 11.43
C LEU A 595 -6.88 32.29 12.06
N ASP A 596 -7.37 33.23 11.24
CA ASP A 596 -8.15 34.38 11.69
C ASP A 596 -9.50 33.97 12.36
N ASP A 597 -10.00 32.77 12.11
CA ASP A 597 -11.22 32.25 12.73
C ASP A 597 -10.96 31.64 14.14
N MET A 598 -9.68 31.58 14.55
CA MET A 598 -9.26 31.01 15.85
C MET A 598 -9.14 32.10 16.90
N ASN A 599 -9.66 31.84 18.14
CA ASN A 599 -9.44 32.71 19.27
C ASN A 599 -8.02 32.49 19.89
N GLU A 600 -7.63 33.32 20.82
CA GLU A 600 -6.33 33.27 21.48
C GLU A 600 -6.06 31.92 22.19
N ASN A 601 -7.05 31.33 22.85
CA ASN A 601 -6.90 30.03 23.50
C ASN A 601 -6.73 28.90 22.49
N ASP A 602 -7.34 28.99 21.30
CA ASP A 602 -7.18 28.02 20.23
C ASP A 602 -5.74 28.08 19.68
N HIS A 603 -5.17 29.27 19.50
CA HIS A 603 -3.77 29.44 19.09
C HIS A 603 -2.80 28.87 20.12
N ILE A 604 -2.98 29.20 21.40
CA ILE A 604 -2.15 28.66 22.49
C ILE A 604 -2.24 27.14 22.53
N TYR A 605 -3.46 26.59 22.42
CA TYR A 605 -3.69 25.15 22.39
C TYR A 605 -2.98 24.47 21.21
N CYS A 606 -3.13 24.98 19.99
CA CYS A 606 -2.50 24.40 18.79
C CYS A 606 -0.97 24.43 18.88
N ASN A 607 -0.38 25.53 19.37
CA ASN A 607 1.06 25.61 19.59
C ASN A 607 1.56 24.54 20.58
N GLN A 608 0.88 24.39 21.74
CA GLN A 608 1.20 23.36 22.72
C GLN A 608 1.02 21.94 22.15
N ALA A 609 -0.01 21.73 21.30
CA ALA A 609 -0.23 20.46 20.62
C ALA A 609 0.90 20.13 19.64
N VAL A 610 1.41 21.10 18.88
CA VAL A 610 2.56 20.93 18.00
C VAL A 610 3.82 20.58 18.81
N GLU A 611 4.07 21.25 19.94
CA GLU A 611 5.18 20.93 20.86
C GLU A 611 5.09 19.48 21.38
N ASN A 612 3.91 19.09 21.88
CA ASN A 612 3.66 17.72 22.34
C ASN A 612 3.83 16.71 21.21
N TYR A 613 3.29 17.00 20.01
CA TYR A 613 3.44 16.16 18.85
C TYR A 613 4.92 15.99 18.46
N ASN A 614 5.69 17.06 18.39
CA ASN A 614 7.12 17.02 18.07
C ASN A 614 7.92 16.15 19.04
N ARG A 615 7.58 16.19 20.33
CA ARG A 615 8.17 15.35 21.37
C ARG A 615 7.76 13.87 21.26
N LEU A 616 6.55 13.59 20.79
CA LEU A 616 5.95 12.25 20.71
C LEU A 616 6.06 11.61 19.32
N LYS A 617 6.51 12.35 18.30
CA LYS A 617 6.72 11.84 16.93
C LYS A 617 7.35 10.44 16.87
N PRO A 618 8.43 10.13 17.64
CA PRO A 618 9.06 8.82 17.57
C PRO A 618 8.12 7.68 17.98
N VAL A 619 7.23 7.93 18.94
CA VAL A 619 6.24 6.92 19.37
C VAL A 619 5.10 6.82 18.36
N ILE A 620 4.57 7.95 17.90
CA ILE A 620 3.40 8.00 17.01
C ILE A 620 3.75 7.46 15.61
N LEU A 621 4.91 7.86 15.06
CA LEU A 621 5.28 7.55 13.67
C LEU A 621 6.04 6.23 13.51
N ASP A 622 6.78 5.82 14.54
CA ASP A 622 7.66 4.65 14.48
C ASP A 622 7.26 3.51 15.42
N GLY A 623 6.34 3.78 16.36
CA GLY A 623 5.83 2.78 17.30
C GLY A 623 4.86 1.77 16.69
N ASP A 624 4.57 0.74 17.46
CA ASP A 624 3.56 -0.27 17.15
C ASP A 624 2.16 0.28 17.38
N LEU A 625 1.30 0.13 16.40
CA LEU A 625 -0.11 0.50 16.51
C LEU A 625 -0.92 -0.64 17.12
N TYR A 626 -1.74 -0.29 18.10
CA TYR A 626 -2.78 -1.14 18.70
C TYR A 626 -4.13 -0.43 18.56
N ARG A 627 -5.04 -0.99 17.78
CA ARG A 627 -6.42 -0.55 17.63
C ARG A 627 -7.25 -1.21 18.73
N LEU A 628 -7.71 -0.44 19.71
CA LEU A 628 -8.28 -0.96 20.95
C LEU A 628 -9.81 -1.01 20.94
N VAL A 629 -10.46 0.04 20.40
CA VAL A 629 -11.91 0.12 20.27
C VAL A 629 -12.25 0.63 18.87
N SER A 630 -12.95 -0.18 18.09
CA SER A 630 -13.30 0.14 16.70
C SER A 630 -14.39 1.20 16.61
N PRO A 631 -14.29 2.20 15.70
CA PRO A 631 -15.36 3.16 15.46
C PRO A 631 -16.58 2.57 14.76
N TYR A 632 -16.44 1.38 14.13
CA TYR A 632 -17.53 0.73 13.39
C TYR A 632 -18.57 0.02 14.28
N GLY A 633 -18.21 -0.36 15.49
CA GLY A 633 -19.08 -1.12 16.39
C GLY A 633 -19.33 -0.43 17.73
N SER A 634 -18.90 0.83 17.90
CA SER A 634 -18.97 1.55 19.18
C SER A 634 -19.30 3.02 18.97
N ASN A 635 -19.88 3.65 19.98
CA ASN A 635 -20.06 5.11 20.07
C ASN A 635 -18.76 5.84 20.46
N HIS A 636 -17.71 5.08 20.74
CA HIS A 636 -16.38 5.52 21.13
C HIS A 636 -15.33 4.85 20.27
N THR A 637 -14.14 5.43 20.17
CA THR A 637 -13.00 4.76 19.53
C THR A 637 -11.71 5.03 20.28
N SER A 638 -10.78 4.08 20.21
CA SER A 638 -9.47 4.22 20.86
C SER A 638 -8.40 3.47 20.10
N SER A 639 -7.24 4.10 19.99
CA SER A 639 -6.00 3.51 19.43
C SER A 639 -4.81 3.92 20.26
N MET A 640 -3.75 3.13 20.24
CA MET A 640 -2.53 3.39 20.99
C MET A 640 -1.31 3.10 20.14
N TYR A 641 -0.28 3.92 20.28
CA TYR A 641 1.06 3.65 19.78
C TYR A 641 1.99 3.36 20.94
N ALA A 642 2.83 2.34 20.84
CA ALA A 642 3.86 2.02 21.81
C ALA A 642 5.21 1.83 21.10
N ASN A 643 6.29 2.37 21.68
CA ASN A 643 7.61 2.14 21.12
C ASN A 643 8.09 0.70 21.37
N LYS A 644 9.05 0.25 20.55
CA LYS A 644 9.51 -1.16 20.54
C LYS A 644 10.11 -1.62 21.87
N ASP A 645 10.75 -0.72 22.63
CA ASP A 645 11.34 -1.02 23.93
C ASP A 645 10.34 -0.95 25.11
N LYS A 646 9.06 -0.65 24.77
CA LYS A 646 7.94 -0.55 25.72
C LYS A 646 8.14 0.52 26.81
N SER A 647 9.03 1.48 26.61
CA SER A 647 9.29 2.54 27.57
C SER A 647 8.25 3.66 27.53
N LYS A 648 7.57 3.83 26.39
CA LYS A 648 6.61 4.89 26.19
C LYS A 648 5.47 4.47 25.25
N ALA A 649 4.25 4.92 25.59
CA ALA A 649 3.10 4.78 24.72
C ALA A 649 2.24 6.06 24.72
N VAL A 650 1.42 6.22 23.68
CA VAL A 650 0.45 7.31 23.55
C VAL A 650 -0.89 6.71 23.18
N LEU A 651 -1.87 6.91 24.05
CA LEU A 651 -3.26 6.46 23.91
C LEU A 651 -4.12 7.62 23.44
N TYR A 652 -4.93 7.37 22.41
CA TYR A 652 -5.97 8.24 21.90
C TYR A 652 -7.33 7.66 22.19
N ALA A 653 -8.24 8.47 22.75
CA ALA A 653 -9.61 8.09 23.03
C ALA A 653 -10.57 9.19 22.60
N PHE A 654 -11.65 8.81 21.90
CA PHE A 654 -12.64 9.74 21.35
C PHE A 654 -14.04 9.26 21.67
N ASP A 655 -14.86 10.18 22.19
CA ASP A 655 -16.29 10.00 22.44
C ASP A 655 -17.06 10.58 21.24
N ILE A 656 -17.55 9.74 20.32
CA ILE A 656 -18.19 10.17 19.07
C ILE A 656 -19.68 10.48 19.30
N HIS A 657 -20.44 9.47 19.73
CA HIS A 657 -21.88 9.56 19.96
C HIS A 657 -22.33 8.83 21.24
N PRO A 658 -21.82 9.19 22.43
CA PRO A 658 -22.19 8.53 23.67
C PRO A 658 -23.71 8.57 23.86
N ARG A 659 -24.26 7.44 24.27
CA ARG A 659 -25.72 7.34 24.54
C ARG A 659 -26.00 7.67 26.00
N TYR A 660 -27.19 8.19 26.26
CA TYR A 660 -27.62 8.42 27.62
C TYR A 660 -27.63 7.12 28.43
N ALA A 661 -27.05 7.16 29.64
CA ALA A 661 -26.87 6.00 30.51
C ALA A 661 -26.07 4.81 29.88
N GLU A 662 -25.25 5.04 28.87
CA GLU A 662 -24.36 4.05 28.33
C GLU A 662 -23.32 3.59 29.37
N LYS A 663 -23.09 2.28 29.46
CA LYS A 663 -22.05 1.73 30.34
C LYS A 663 -20.70 1.92 29.70
N LEU A 664 -19.88 2.79 30.25
CA LEU A 664 -18.50 2.98 29.85
C LEU A 664 -17.63 1.86 30.45
N LEU A 665 -16.84 1.20 29.61
CA LEU A 665 -15.91 0.16 30.04
C LEU A 665 -14.48 0.71 29.98
N PRO A 666 -13.59 0.27 30.92
CA PRO A 666 -12.18 0.58 30.83
C PRO A 666 -11.57 0.04 29.53
N VAL A 667 -10.70 0.81 28.91
CA VAL A 667 -9.93 0.39 27.72
C VAL A 667 -8.69 -0.35 28.19
N ARG A 668 -8.60 -1.64 27.83
CA ARG A 668 -7.42 -2.46 28.10
C ARG A 668 -6.34 -2.11 27.11
N LEU A 669 -5.15 -1.76 27.61
CA LEU A 669 -4.02 -1.38 26.79
C LEU A 669 -3.29 -2.63 26.25
N GLN A 670 -2.37 -2.43 25.33
CA GLN A 670 -1.60 -3.50 24.71
C GLN A 670 -0.16 -3.07 24.50
N GLY A 671 0.75 -4.04 24.26
CA GLY A 671 2.13 -3.74 23.91
C GLY A 671 2.97 -3.14 25.01
N LEU A 672 2.51 -3.17 26.27
CA LEU A 672 3.29 -2.77 27.44
C LEU A 672 4.06 -3.97 28.04
N ASP A 673 4.96 -3.70 28.96
CA ASP A 673 5.64 -4.71 29.76
C ASP A 673 4.87 -4.92 31.08
N ALA A 674 4.42 -6.12 31.34
CA ALA A 674 3.58 -6.43 32.51
C ALA A 674 4.26 -6.05 33.84
N ASP A 675 5.57 -6.23 33.92
CA ASP A 675 6.35 -6.06 35.15
C ASP A 675 6.83 -4.63 35.38
N ARG A 676 6.68 -3.72 34.41
CA ARG A 676 7.08 -2.32 34.56
C ARG A 676 5.94 -1.48 35.15
N MET A 677 6.36 -0.45 35.90
CA MET A 677 5.46 0.62 36.34
C MET A 677 5.42 1.73 35.32
N TYR A 678 4.23 2.25 35.05
CA TYR A 678 3.97 3.31 34.08
C TYR A 678 3.23 4.47 34.70
N ARG A 679 3.74 5.68 34.49
CA ARG A 679 3.03 6.91 34.81
C ARG A 679 2.06 7.22 33.68
N VAL A 680 0.79 7.42 34.05
CA VAL A 680 -0.32 7.76 33.15
C VAL A 680 -0.62 9.24 33.28
N LYS A 681 -0.53 10.02 32.19
CA LYS A 681 -0.75 11.46 32.19
C LYS A 681 -1.58 11.91 30.99
N GLU A 682 -2.72 12.54 31.23
CA GLU A 682 -3.48 13.23 30.17
C GLU A 682 -2.71 14.48 29.73
N ILE A 683 -2.56 14.65 28.43
CA ILE A 683 -1.90 15.79 27.78
C ILE A 683 -2.86 16.50 26.82
N ASN A 684 -2.44 17.58 26.19
CA ASN A 684 -3.28 18.36 25.26
C ASN A 684 -4.57 18.87 25.90
N LEU A 685 -4.46 19.43 27.09
CA LEU A 685 -5.58 20.09 27.75
C LEU A 685 -5.74 21.51 27.20
N MET A 686 -6.98 21.98 27.06
CA MET A 686 -7.25 23.36 26.71
C MET A 686 -6.66 24.31 27.79
N PRO A 687 -6.19 25.52 27.43
CA PRO A 687 -5.64 26.47 28.36
C PRO A 687 -6.61 26.73 29.54
N GLY A 688 -6.10 26.65 30.78
CA GLY A 688 -6.87 26.80 31.99
C GLY A 688 -7.73 25.60 32.40
N SER A 689 -7.72 24.49 31.63
CA SER A 689 -8.48 23.28 31.97
C SER A 689 -7.62 22.29 32.79
N ASN A 690 -8.29 21.52 33.64
CA ASN A 690 -7.67 20.41 34.38
C ASN A 690 -8.10 19.07 33.78
N SER A 691 -7.25 18.06 33.93
CA SER A 691 -7.60 16.71 33.56
C SER A 691 -8.74 16.15 34.39
N SER A 692 -9.70 15.53 33.72
CA SER A 692 -10.77 14.76 34.33
C SER A 692 -10.51 13.24 34.27
N LEU A 693 -9.33 12.83 33.82
CA LEU A 693 -8.95 11.42 33.80
C LEU A 693 -8.78 10.88 35.20
N GLN A 694 -9.52 9.84 35.55
CA GLN A 694 -9.35 9.15 36.82
C GLN A 694 -7.96 8.50 36.88
N GLY A 695 -7.22 8.78 37.92
CA GLY A 695 -5.83 8.31 38.06
C GLY A 695 -4.83 9.07 37.22
N ASN A 696 -5.15 10.28 36.74
CA ASN A 696 -4.19 11.15 36.09
C ASN A 696 -2.95 11.37 36.99
N ASN A 697 -1.77 11.23 36.40
CA ASN A 697 -0.46 11.35 37.08
C ASN A 697 -0.15 10.23 38.09
N GLN A 698 -0.91 9.13 38.08
CA GLN A 698 -0.66 7.95 38.93
C GLN A 698 0.22 6.93 38.24
N LEU A 699 0.81 6.04 39.07
CA LEU A 699 1.58 4.89 38.61
C LEU A 699 0.73 3.63 38.60
N TYR A 700 0.80 2.90 37.52
CA TYR A 700 0.14 1.60 37.32
C TYR A 700 1.13 0.59 36.79
N SER A 701 1.01 -0.68 37.17
CA SER A 701 1.76 -1.75 36.51
C SER A 701 1.25 -1.95 35.06
N GLY A 702 2.13 -2.37 34.17
CA GLY A 702 1.71 -2.76 32.82
C GLY A 702 0.70 -3.90 32.86
N GLU A 703 0.81 -4.83 33.81
CA GLU A 703 -0.16 -5.89 34.05
C GLU A 703 -1.57 -5.30 34.31
N TYR A 704 -1.70 -4.32 35.21
CA TYR A 704 -2.97 -3.65 35.48
C TYR A 704 -3.52 -2.97 34.23
N LEU A 705 -2.72 -2.19 33.53
CA LEU A 705 -3.12 -1.46 32.33
C LEU A 705 -3.60 -2.38 31.21
N MET A 706 -2.99 -3.58 31.06
CA MET A 706 -3.36 -4.54 30.03
C MET A 706 -4.55 -5.44 30.41
N ASN A 707 -4.75 -5.74 31.70
CA ASN A 707 -5.80 -6.67 32.11
C ASN A 707 -7.06 -5.97 32.66
N VAL A 708 -6.91 -4.83 33.33
CA VAL A 708 -8.01 -4.00 33.87
C VAL A 708 -8.28 -2.82 32.94
N GLY A 709 -7.27 -2.04 32.56
CA GLY A 709 -7.37 -0.91 31.66
C GLY A 709 -7.56 0.44 32.37
N LEU A 710 -7.88 1.46 31.56
CA LEU A 710 -8.12 2.84 31.98
C LEU A 710 -9.53 3.31 31.60
N GLU A 711 -10.18 4.04 32.48
CA GLU A 711 -11.46 4.71 32.22
C GLU A 711 -11.21 6.03 31.47
N VAL A 712 -11.11 5.94 30.13
CA VAL A 712 -10.77 7.08 29.27
C VAL A 712 -11.97 7.70 28.58
N PHE A 713 -13.08 6.98 28.48
CA PHE A 713 -14.32 7.48 27.85
C PHE A 713 -15.18 8.26 28.81
N THR A 714 -15.98 9.15 28.22
CA THR A 714 -16.95 9.98 28.93
C THR A 714 -18.33 9.94 28.28
N THR A 715 -19.32 10.53 28.91
CA THR A 715 -20.65 10.72 28.30
C THR A 715 -20.78 12.06 27.53
N GLN A 716 -19.69 12.81 27.44
CA GLN A 716 -19.63 14.05 26.67
C GLN A 716 -19.41 13.74 25.18
N GLN A 717 -20.35 14.17 24.35
CA GLN A 717 -20.23 14.01 22.89
C GLN A 717 -19.11 14.89 22.33
N LEU A 718 -18.42 14.35 21.31
CA LEU A 718 -17.30 15.01 20.60
C LEU A 718 -16.18 15.45 21.54
N ASN A 719 -15.89 14.60 22.52
CA ASN A 719 -14.78 14.77 23.43
C ASN A 719 -13.58 13.89 23.02
N SER A 720 -12.38 14.35 23.35
CA SER A 720 -11.14 13.63 23.06
C SER A 720 -10.16 13.68 24.21
N ARG A 721 -9.36 12.61 24.34
CA ARG A 721 -8.23 12.52 25.28
C ARG A 721 -7.01 11.97 24.60
N ILE A 722 -5.86 12.56 24.91
CA ILE A 722 -4.55 11.97 24.61
C ILE A 722 -3.89 11.68 25.96
N VAL A 723 -3.48 10.43 26.15
CA VAL A 723 -2.83 9.98 27.37
C VAL A 723 -1.43 9.49 27.07
N GLU A 724 -0.44 10.15 27.64
CA GLU A 724 0.96 9.71 27.60
C GLU A 724 1.20 8.70 28.73
N ILE A 725 1.85 7.60 28.39
CA ILE A 725 2.13 6.48 29.29
C ILE A 725 3.64 6.25 29.24
N THR A 726 4.32 6.48 30.37
CA THR A 726 5.79 6.47 30.43
C THR A 726 6.26 5.52 31.52
N ALA A 727 7.17 4.59 31.19
CA ALA A 727 7.79 3.69 32.15
C ALA A 727 8.70 4.46 33.12
N GLU A 728 8.67 4.08 34.42
CA GLU A 728 9.54 4.57 35.49
C GLU A 728 10.45 3.47 36.02
#